data_99d19b898f92ac32257baa86f1e0aec4
#
_entry.id   99d19b898f92ac32257baa86f1e0aec4
#
_cell.length_a   1.000
_cell.length_b   1.000
_cell.length_c   1.000
_cell.angle_alpha   90.00
_cell.angle_beta   90.00
_cell.angle_gamma   90.00
#
_symmetry.space_group_name_H-M   'P 1'
#
loop_
_entity.id
_entity.type
_entity.pdbx_description
1 polymer ?
#
loop_
_entity_poly.entity_id
_entity_poly.type
_entity_poly.pdbx_seq_one_letter_code
_entity_poly.pdbx_strand_id
1 'polypeptide(L)'
;MEDNHNIESNYSASNIQVLEGLEAVRKRPAMYIGDISEKGLHHLINETVDNSIDEAMAGYCTDIEVTINEDNSVTVEDNGRGIPVDMHEKLHKSALEVVMTVLHAGGKFDKGSYKVSGGLHGVGVSCVNALSSHMMSQVFRNGKIYQQEYEKGKPLYPVKVIGDTDKRGTRQQFWPDGSIFTTTTFQWDIVARRMRELAFLNAGIRITLTDARPDAEGKTRQEVFHAKDGLKEFVRYVDRHRAHLFDDVIYLKTEKQGIPIEVAIMYNTDYSENIHSYVNNINTIEGGTHLTGFRTALTRVLKAYADNEPTISKQIEKAKIEIAGEDFREGLTAVISIKVAEPQFEGQTKTKLGNSEVAGAVQQAVGEALNDYLEEHPVEAKRICEKVVLAATARIAARKARESVQRKNVMSGGGLPGKLADCSNKDPKECEIFLVEGDSAGGSAKQGRDRFRQAILPLRGKILNVEKVQWHRVFEAESVMNIIQSIGVRFGVEGEDDREANIDKLRYDKIIIMTDADVDGSHIDTLIMTLFYRFMPKVIEDGHLYIATPPLYRCSYKDKSEYCYTEQQRLQFIEKYAGGNDSDKALHTQRYKGLGEMNPEQLWETTMNPESRLLKQVTIENAADADEIFSMLMGDDVEPRRIFIEENATYANIDA
;
A
#
# COMPACT_ATOMS: atom_id res chain seq x y z
N MET A 1 -9.60 -48.46 -30.61
CA MET A 1 -10.74 -47.68 -31.15
C MET A 1 -10.79 -46.41 -30.34
N GLU A 2 -10.30 -45.34 -30.95
CA GLU A 2 -10.15 -44.02 -30.35
C GLU A 2 -11.51 -43.35 -30.35
N ASP A 3 -12.04 -43.02 -29.19
CA ASP A 3 -13.16 -42.11 -29.05
C ASP A 3 -12.61 -40.67 -29.04
N ASN A 4 -12.54 -40.10 -30.23
CA ASN A 4 -12.36 -38.65 -30.43
C ASN A 4 -13.64 -37.95 -29.97
N HIS A 5 -13.66 -37.43 -28.73
CA HIS A 5 -14.63 -36.42 -28.32
C HIS A 5 -14.28 -35.10 -29.01
N ASN A 6 -14.94 -34.88 -30.15
CA ASN A 6 -15.05 -33.57 -30.79
C ASN A 6 -15.76 -32.62 -29.82
N ILE A 7 -15.01 -31.82 -29.08
CA ILE A 7 -15.55 -30.64 -28.42
C ILE A 7 -15.79 -29.59 -29.52
N GLU A 8 -16.96 -29.66 -30.15
CA GLU A 8 -17.46 -28.56 -30.96
C GLU A 8 -17.56 -27.32 -30.02
N SER A 9 -16.67 -26.38 -30.20
CA SER A 9 -16.74 -25.09 -29.51
C SER A 9 -18.00 -24.36 -30.01
N ASN A 10 -19.04 -24.32 -29.18
CA ASN A 10 -20.26 -23.52 -29.41
C ASN A 10 -19.98 -22.00 -29.39
N TYR A 11 -18.81 -21.59 -29.88
CA TYR A 11 -18.45 -20.18 -30.00
C TYR A 11 -18.93 -19.64 -31.34
N SER A 12 -20.03 -18.92 -31.29
CA SER A 12 -20.66 -18.28 -32.46
C SER A 12 -20.90 -16.79 -32.22
N ALA A 13 -21.25 -16.04 -33.24
CA ALA A 13 -21.55 -14.62 -33.12
C ALA A 13 -22.64 -14.31 -32.05
N SER A 14 -23.53 -15.25 -31.79
CA SER A 14 -24.56 -15.13 -30.75
C SER A 14 -23.99 -15.16 -29.32
N ASN A 15 -22.75 -15.64 -29.14
CA ASN A 15 -22.07 -15.65 -27.85
C ASN A 15 -21.30 -14.35 -27.57
N ILE A 16 -21.20 -13.46 -28.57
CA ILE A 16 -20.58 -12.15 -28.42
C ILE A 16 -21.63 -11.19 -27.84
N GLN A 17 -21.48 -10.85 -26.54
CA GLN A 17 -22.32 -9.86 -25.89
C GLN A 17 -21.64 -8.48 -25.98
N VAL A 18 -22.34 -7.51 -26.54
CA VAL A 18 -21.95 -6.10 -26.48
C VAL A 18 -22.59 -5.51 -25.24
N LEU A 19 -21.75 -5.05 -24.31
CA LEU A 19 -22.20 -4.37 -23.11
C LEU A 19 -22.09 -2.86 -23.35
N GLU A 20 -23.19 -2.15 -23.20
CA GLU A 20 -23.22 -0.70 -23.41
C GLU A 20 -23.24 0.06 -22.06
N GLY A 21 -22.49 1.17 -22.01
CA GLY A 21 -22.54 2.11 -20.89
C GLY A 21 -22.21 1.51 -19.53
N LEU A 22 -22.98 1.87 -18.52
CA LEU A 22 -22.75 1.50 -17.11
C LEU A 22 -23.02 0.02 -16.80
N GLU A 23 -23.69 -0.72 -17.66
CA GLU A 23 -23.87 -2.17 -17.48
C GLU A 23 -22.56 -2.95 -17.59
N ALA A 24 -21.62 -2.46 -18.40
CA ALA A 24 -20.27 -3.03 -18.49
C ALA A 24 -19.53 -2.90 -17.14
N VAL A 25 -19.65 -1.76 -16.46
CA VAL A 25 -19.06 -1.50 -15.15
C VAL A 25 -19.62 -2.48 -14.11
N ARG A 26 -20.93 -2.64 -14.04
CA ARG A 26 -21.59 -3.56 -13.11
C ARG A 26 -21.22 -5.03 -13.33
N LYS A 27 -21.04 -5.42 -14.59
CA LYS A 27 -20.70 -6.82 -14.94
C LYS A 27 -19.22 -7.15 -14.71
N ARG A 28 -18.34 -6.16 -14.79
CA ARG A 28 -16.89 -6.31 -14.60
C ARG A 28 -16.33 -5.16 -13.75
N PRO A 29 -16.75 -5.02 -12.48
CA PRO A 29 -16.36 -3.89 -11.64
C PRO A 29 -14.85 -3.81 -11.42
N ALA A 30 -14.16 -4.94 -11.26
CA ALA A 30 -12.72 -4.99 -11.04
C ALA A 30 -11.89 -4.34 -12.17
N MET A 31 -12.41 -4.26 -13.41
CA MET A 31 -11.73 -3.55 -14.50
C MET A 31 -11.67 -2.03 -14.29
N TYR A 32 -12.56 -1.47 -13.45
CA TYR A 32 -12.70 -0.02 -13.25
C TYR A 32 -12.20 0.42 -11.86
N ILE A 33 -12.39 -0.41 -10.83
CA ILE A 33 -12.04 -0.09 -9.43
C ILE A 33 -10.99 -1.01 -8.82
N GLY A 34 -10.41 -1.94 -9.62
CA GLY A 34 -9.34 -2.85 -9.20
C GLY A 34 -9.86 -4.15 -8.59
N ASP A 35 -10.72 -4.08 -7.59
CA ASP A 35 -11.36 -5.25 -6.97
C ASP A 35 -12.78 -4.94 -6.44
N ILE A 36 -13.42 -5.90 -5.79
CA ILE A 36 -14.76 -5.75 -5.18
C ILE A 36 -14.73 -5.98 -3.66
N SER A 37 -13.53 -6.04 -3.09
CA SER A 37 -13.30 -6.17 -1.66
C SER A 37 -13.32 -4.79 -0.96
N GLU A 38 -12.81 -4.72 0.25
CA GLU A 38 -12.67 -3.49 1.03
C GLU A 38 -11.94 -2.38 0.26
N LYS A 39 -10.87 -2.72 -0.48
CA LYS A 39 -10.09 -1.76 -1.28
C LYS A 39 -10.93 -1.13 -2.40
N GLY A 40 -11.65 -1.95 -3.17
CA GLY A 40 -12.54 -1.46 -4.23
C GLY A 40 -13.71 -0.65 -3.68
N LEU A 41 -14.22 -1.01 -2.48
CA LEU A 41 -15.25 -0.22 -1.80
C LEU A 41 -14.77 1.19 -1.48
N HIS A 42 -13.58 1.33 -0.85
CA HIS A 42 -13.01 2.63 -0.49
C HIS A 42 -12.64 3.46 -1.72
N HIS A 43 -12.33 2.81 -2.85
CA HIS A 43 -12.08 3.51 -4.11
C HIS A 43 -13.28 4.38 -4.57
N LEU A 44 -14.51 4.02 -4.23
CA LEU A 44 -15.70 4.85 -4.52
C LEU A 44 -15.61 6.22 -3.83
N ILE A 45 -15.14 6.27 -2.58
CA ILE A 45 -14.90 7.55 -1.87
C ILE A 45 -13.81 8.33 -2.59
N ASN A 46 -12.68 7.68 -2.92
CA ASN A 46 -11.56 8.34 -3.58
C ASN A 46 -11.99 8.98 -4.90
N GLU A 47 -12.71 8.27 -5.77
CA GLU A 47 -13.19 8.82 -7.05
C GLU A 47 -14.15 10.01 -6.88
N THR A 48 -14.94 10.01 -5.80
CA THR A 48 -15.84 11.13 -5.51
C THR A 48 -15.09 12.34 -4.97
N VAL A 49 -14.17 12.13 -4.02
CA VAL A 49 -13.35 13.19 -3.41
C VAL A 49 -12.37 13.76 -4.44
N ASP A 50 -11.77 12.94 -5.30
CA ASP A 50 -10.84 13.40 -6.33
C ASP A 50 -11.49 14.40 -7.31
N ASN A 51 -12.80 14.36 -7.51
CA ASN A 51 -13.51 15.39 -8.29
C ASN A 51 -13.53 16.74 -7.57
N SER A 52 -13.72 16.74 -6.26
CA SER A 52 -13.65 17.96 -5.44
C SER A 52 -12.23 18.51 -5.35
N ILE A 53 -11.23 17.62 -5.29
CA ILE A 53 -9.80 17.98 -5.35
C ILE A 53 -9.43 18.58 -6.72
N ASP A 54 -9.99 18.07 -7.82
CA ASP A 54 -9.78 18.67 -9.14
C ASP A 54 -10.33 20.11 -9.22
N GLU A 55 -11.47 20.41 -8.56
CA GLU A 55 -11.96 21.78 -8.39
C GLU A 55 -11.02 22.63 -7.53
N ALA A 56 -10.38 22.04 -6.51
CA ALA A 56 -9.40 22.73 -5.69
C ALA A 56 -8.11 23.03 -6.48
N MET A 57 -7.60 22.07 -7.26
CA MET A 57 -6.45 22.29 -8.15
C MET A 57 -6.72 23.35 -9.20
N ALA A 58 -7.97 23.48 -9.64
CA ALA A 58 -8.40 24.55 -10.55
C ALA A 58 -8.61 25.90 -9.83
N GLY A 59 -8.44 25.96 -8.50
CA GLY A 59 -8.55 27.18 -7.68
C GLY A 59 -9.98 27.57 -7.29
N TYR A 60 -10.96 26.69 -7.41
CA TYR A 60 -12.36 26.99 -7.17
C TYR A 60 -12.93 26.39 -5.89
N CYS A 61 -12.28 25.40 -5.29
CA CYS A 61 -12.71 24.74 -4.06
C CYS A 61 -11.68 24.95 -2.94
N THR A 62 -12.16 25.22 -1.73
CA THR A 62 -11.34 25.41 -0.52
C THR A 62 -11.76 24.48 0.62
N ASP A 63 -12.99 23.99 0.58
CA ASP A 63 -13.58 23.20 1.65
C ASP A 63 -14.28 21.97 1.06
N ILE A 64 -13.95 20.80 1.62
CA ILE A 64 -14.56 19.51 1.28
C ILE A 64 -15.04 18.86 2.58
N GLU A 65 -16.29 18.42 2.59
CA GLU A 65 -16.87 17.66 3.68
C GLU A 65 -17.15 16.22 3.22
N VAL A 66 -16.62 15.24 3.95
CA VAL A 66 -16.82 13.81 3.73
C VAL A 66 -17.50 13.23 4.95
N THR A 67 -18.67 12.62 4.77
CA THR A 67 -19.42 12.01 5.87
C THR A 67 -19.72 10.56 5.56
N ILE A 68 -19.29 9.65 6.43
CA ILE A 68 -19.77 8.27 6.47
C ILE A 68 -21.05 8.30 7.31
N ASN A 69 -22.18 8.07 6.70
CA ASN A 69 -23.48 8.16 7.34
C ASN A 69 -23.80 6.90 8.17
N GLU A 70 -24.79 6.99 9.08
CA GLU A 70 -25.21 5.87 9.95
C GLU A 70 -25.63 4.63 9.16
N ASP A 71 -26.19 4.81 7.97
CA ASP A 71 -26.63 3.74 7.06
C ASP A 71 -25.53 3.20 6.15
N ASN A 72 -24.26 3.52 6.43
CA ASN A 72 -23.09 3.23 5.60
C ASN A 72 -23.15 3.82 4.17
N SER A 73 -23.99 4.81 3.90
CA SER A 73 -23.80 5.65 2.73
C SER A 73 -22.69 6.67 2.97
N VAL A 74 -22.17 7.25 1.90
CA VAL A 74 -21.16 8.31 1.99
C VAL A 74 -21.66 9.57 1.30
N THR A 75 -21.51 10.70 1.98
CA THR A 75 -21.76 12.03 1.44
C THR A 75 -20.45 12.77 1.25
N VAL A 76 -20.22 13.31 0.06
CA VAL A 76 -19.12 14.23 -0.24
C VAL A 76 -19.71 15.55 -0.72
N GLU A 77 -19.40 16.65 -0.04
CA GLU A 77 -19.83 18.01 -0.42
C GLU A 77 -18.60 18.90 -0.58
N ASP A 78 -18.58 19.69 -1.66
CA ASP A 78 -17.54 20.68 -1.92
C ASP A 78 -18.14 22.06 -2.15
N ASN A 79 -17.32 23.11 -2.02
CA ASN A 79 -17.67 24.49 -2.32
C ASN A 79 -17.14 24.98 -3.67
N GLY A 80 -16.90 24.06 -4.62
CA GLY A 80 -16.42 24.34 -5.98
C GLY A 80 -17.42 25.08 -6.87
N ARG A 81 -17.25 24.99 -8.18
CA ARG A 81 -18.14 25.66 -9.17
C ARG A 81 -19.50 24.98 -9.31
N GLY A 82 -19.61 23.73 -8.88
CA GLY A 82 -20.76 22.86 -9.15
C GLY A 82 -20.75 22.31 -10.60
N ILE A 83 -21.12 21.04 -10.74
CA ILE A 83 -21.24 20.40 -12.05
C ILE A 83 -22.23 21.19 -12.93
N PRO A 84 -21.93 21.44 -14.23
CA PRO A 84 -22.89 22.08 -15.14
C PRO A 84 -24.21 21.32 -15.19
N VAL A 85 -25.33 22.05 -15.23
CA VAL A 85 -26.69 21.49 -15.29
C VAL A 85 -27.42 21.82 -16.60
N ASP A 86 -26.78 22.62 -17.44
CA ASP A 86 -27.31 23.02 -18.74
C ASP A 86 -27.45 21.81 -19.67
N MET A 87 -28.32 21.93 -20.68
CA MET A 87 -28.56 20.87 -21.66
C MET A 87 -27.36 20.67 -22.57
N HIS A 88 -26.86 19.43 -22.65
CA HIS A 88 -25.80 19.06 -23.57
C HIS A 88 -26.34 19.00 -25.01
N GLU A 89 -25.80 19.78 -25.90
CA GLU A 89 -26.30 20.00 -27.26
C GLU A 89 -26.52 18.72 -28.08
N LYS A 90 -25.58 17.75 -27.99
CA LYS A 90 -25.63 16.51 -28.79
C LYS A 90 -26.50 15.41 -28.16
N LEU A 91 -26.55 15.33 -26.83
CA LEU A 91 -27.21 14.22 -26.13
C LEU A 91 -28.62 14.57 -25.66
N HIS A 92 -29.01 15.85 -25.70
CA HIS A 92 -30.30 16.37 -25.22
C HIS A 92 -30.63 15.93 -23.80
N LYS A 93 -29.59 15.83 -22.94
CA LYS A 93 -29.63 15.54 -21.51
C LYS A 93 -28.92 16.64 -20.76
N SER A 94 -29.22 16.83 -19.48
CA SER A 94 -28.42 17.77 -18.68
C SER A 94 -26.95 17.33 -18.60
N ALA A 95 -26.03 18.27 -18.52
CA ALA A 95 -24.61 17.94 -18.37
C ALA A 95 -24.35 17.10 -17.10
N LEU A 96 -25.08 17.34 -16.00
CA LEU A 96 -25.05 16.51 -14.81
C LEU A 96 -25.41 15.04 -15.15
N GLU A 97 -26.54 14.81 -15.84
CA GLU A 97 -26.94 13.45 -16.23
C GLU A 97 -25.90 12.77 -17.11
N VAL A 98 -25.31 13.54 -18.05
CA VAL A 98 -24.25 13.02 -18.94
C VAL A 98 -23.03 12.57 -18.13
N VAL A 99 -22.53 13.40 -17.22
CA VAL A 99 -21.36 13.07 -16.36
C VAL A 99 -21.65 11.85 -15.48
N MET A 100 -22.86 11.71 -14.99
CA MET A 100 -23.25 10.63 -14.09
C MET A 100 -23.56 9.30 -14.79
N THR A 101 -23.93 9.32 -16.08
CA THR A 101 -24.48 8.12 -16.75
C THR A 101 -23.71 7.70 -18.02
N VAL A 102 -22.80 8.51 -18.51
CA VAL A 102 -22.04 8.22 -19.73
C VAL A 102 -20.57 8.06 -19.40
N LEU A 103 -19.99 6.92 -19.79
CA LEU A 103 -18.54 6.69 -19.65
C LEU A 103 -17.79 7.61 -20.63
N HIS A 104 -16.60 8.02 -20.23
CA HIS A 104 -15.73 8.92 -21.03
C HIS A 104 -16.39 10.27 -21.35
N ALA A 105 -17.22 10.78 -20.42
CA ALA A 105 -17.82 12.09 -20.49
C ALA A 105 -17.35 12.97 -19.33
N GLY A 106 -17.04 14.24 -19.60
CA GLY A 106 -16.67 15.19 -18.55
C GLY A 106 -15.89 16.39 -19.06
N GLY A 107 -15.90 17.49 -18.31
CA GLY A 107 -15.19 18.73 -18.63
C GLY A 107 -13.67 18.62 -18.57
N LYS A 108 -13.12 17.51 -18.07
CA LYS A 108 -11.67 17.27 -17.94
C LYS A 108 -10.98 16.97 -19.28
N PHE A 109 -11.74 16.67 -20.33
CA PHE A 109 -11.23 16.57 -21.70
C PHE A 109 -11.01 17.95 -22.36
N ASP A 110 -11.55 19.02 -21.79
CA ASP A 110 -11.36 20.38 -22.27
C ASP A 110 -10.25 21.09 -21.47
N LYS A 111 -9.11 21.37 -22.13
CA LYS A 111 -7.96 22.07 -21.54
C LYS A 111 -8.27 23.49 -21.05
N GLY A 112 -9.36 24.09 -21.54
CA GLY A 112 -9.83 25.39 -21.08
C GLY A 112 -10.47 25.34 -19.68
N SER A 113 -11.08 24.21 -19.33
CA SER A 113 -11.80 24.02 -18.06
C SER A 113 -10.90 23.51 -16.93
N TYR A 114 -9.96 22.61 -17.24
CA TYR A 114 -8.98 22.06 -16.30
C TYR A 114 -7.60 21.94 -16.96
N LYS A 115 -6.62 22.70 -16.46
CA LYS A 115 -5.24 22.62 -16.96
C LYS A 115 -4.56 21.32 -16.49
N VAL A 116 -4.92 20.85 -15.30
CA VAL A 116 -4.43 19.64 -14.66
C VAL A 116 -5.58 18.98 -13.91
N SER A 117 -5.69 17.68 -13.98
CA SER A 117 -6.66 16.89 -13.20
C SER A 117 -6.10 15.51 -12.84
N GLY A 118 -6.54 14.94 -11.71
CA GLY A 118 -6.29 13.56 -11.35
C GLY A 118 -7.18 12.58 -12.14
N GLY A 119 -8.39 13.00 -12.45
CA GLY A 119 -9.34 12.22 -13.24
C GLY A 119 -9.06 12.34 -14.75
N LEU A 120 -8.48 11.30 -15.35
CA LEU A 120 -8.04 11.32 -16.76
C LEU A 120 -9.05 10.72 -17.73
N HIS A 121 -9.85 9.76 -17.28
CA HIS A 121 -10.65 8.92 -18.17
C HIS A 121 -12.13 9.32 -18.26
N GLY A 122 -12.58 10.25 -17.40
CA GLY A 122 -14.00 10.67 -17.35
C GLY A 122 -14.96 9.54 -16.99
N VAL A 123 -14.52 8.61 -16.12
CA VAL A 123 -15.30 7.43 -15.73
C VAL A 123 -15.55 7.33 -14.21
N GLY A 124 -14.81 8.06 -13.37
CA GLY A 124 -14.81 7.87 -11.92
C GLY A 124 -16.21 7.95 -11.30
N VAL A 125 -16.86 9.11 -11.35
CA VAL A 125 -18.18 9.29 -10.72
C VAL A 125 -19.27 8.45 -11.38
N SER A 126 -19.20 8.20 -12.68
CA SER A 126 -20.14 7.31 -13.38
C SER A 126 -19.96 5.85 -12.94
N CYS A 127 -18.72 5.41 -12.62
CA CYS A 127 -18.47 4.12 -12.00
C CYS A 127 -19.04 4.06 -10.57
N VAL A 128 -18.88 5.10 -9.75
CA VAL A 128 -19.51 5.18 -8.42
C VAL A 128 -21.02 5.02 -8.54
N ASN A 129 -21.64 5.74 -9.47
CA ASN A 129 -23.08 5.62 -9.74
C ASN A 129 -23.48 4.20 -10.17
N ALA A 130 -22.74 3.60 -11.09
CA ALA A 130 -23.01 2.25 -11.56
C ALA A 130 -22.90 1.19 -10.46
N LEU A 131 -21.96 1.35 -9.52
CA LEU A 131 -21.66 0.40 -8.46
C LEU A 131 -22.41 0.68 -7.15
N SER A 132 -23.29 1.69 -7.15
CA SER A 132 -24.18 2.04 -6.05
C SER A 132 -25.57 1.46 -6.28
N SER A 133 -26.21 0.99 -5.21
CA SER A 133 -27.63 0.62 -5.22
C SER A 133 -28.50 1.86 -5.42
N HIS A 134 -28.11 2.97 -4.81
CA HIS A 134 -28.74 4.29 -4.94
C HIS A 134 -27.68 5.38 -4.93
N MET A 135 -27.89 6.47 -5.67
CA MET A 135 -27.05 7.66 -5.64
C MET A 135 -27.88 8.92 -5.80
N MET A 136 -27.52 9.97 -5.06
CA MET A 136 -28.13 11.30 -5.14
C MET A 136 -27.06 12.34 -5.44
N SER A 137 -27.30 13.14 -6.47
CA SER A 137 -26.45 14.28 -6.83
C SER A 137 -27.22 15.58 -6.63
N GLN A 138 -26.66 16.50 -5.84
CA GLN A 138 -27.12 17.87 -5.69
C GLN A 138 -26.07 18.85 -6.19
N VAL A 139 -26.48 19.83 -6.95
CA VAL A 139 -25.59 20.87 -7.46
C VAL A 139 -26.12 22.23 -7.02
N PHE A 140 -25.26 22.99 -6.35
CA PHE A 140 -25.52 24.36 -5.89
C PHE A 140 -24.93 25.34 -6.90
N ARG A 141 -25.77 25.88 -7.76
CA ARG A 141 -25.29 26.73 -8.88
C ARG A 141 -26.36 27.72 -9.31
N ASN A 142 -25.94 28.93 -9.69
CA ASN A 142 -26.83 30.00 -10.17
C ASN A 142 -27.98 30.32 -9.22
N GLY A 143 -27.76 30.30 -7.89
CA GLY A 143 -28.74 30.59 -6.86
C GLY A 143 -29.77 29.49 -6.65
N LYS A 144 -29.59 28.30 -7.24
CA LYS A 144 -30.56 27.20 -7.17
C LYS A 144 -29.90 25.90 -6.76
N ILE A 145 -30.71 25.01 -6.16
CA ILE A 145 -30.34 23.62 -5.85
C ILE A 145 -30.95 22.74 -6.93
N TYR A 146 -30.11 22.10 -7.70
CA TYR A 146 -30.49 21.09 -8.67
C TYR A 146 -30.25 19.70 -8.09
N GLN A 147 -31.19 18.77 -8.34
CA GLN A 147 -31.10 17.39 -7.85
C GLN A 147 -31.44 16.40 -8.94
N GLN A 148 -30.74 15.28 -8.94
CA GLN A 148 -31.05 14.05 -9.67
C GLN A 148 -30.65 12.84 -8.85
N GLU A 149 -31.49 11.80 -8.88
CA GLU A 149 -31.23 10.54 -8.21
C GLU A 149 -31.13 9.40 -9.21
N TYR A 150 -30.41 8.37 -8.81
CA TYR A 150 -30.08 7.24 -9.67
C TYR A 150 -30.22 5.93 -8.87
N GLU A 151 -30.66 4.89 -9.55
CA GLU A 151 -30.65 3.52 -9.06
C GLU A 151 -29.78 2.67 -9.99
N LYS A 152 -28.70 2.11 -9.45
CA LYS A 152 -27.76 1.24 -10.19
C LYS A 152 -27.30 1.87 -11.51
N GLY A 153 -26.97 3.15 -11.47
CA GLY A 153 -26.50 3.93 -12.61
C GLY A 153 -27.59 4.48 -13.53
N LYS A 154 -28.88 4.19 -13.28
CA LYS A 154 -29.99 4.67 -14.11
C LYS A 154 -30.68 5.85 -13.43
N PRO A 155 -30.92 6.98 -14.14
CA PRO A 155 -31.60 8.12 -13.57
C PRO A 155 -33.06 7.78 -13.27
N LEU A 156 -33.56 8.17 -12.08
CA LEU A 156 -34.96 7.97 -11.67
C LEU A 156 -35.86 9.04 -12.26
N TYR A 157 -35.32 10.20 -12.50
CA TYR A 157 -36.05 11.35 -13.08
C TYR A 157 -35.02 12.33 -13.71
N PRO A 158 -35.44 13.23 -14.62
CA PRO A 158 -34.58 14.29 -15.13
C PRO A 158 -34.17 15.27 -14.02
N VAL A 159 -33.03 15.96 -14.20
CA VAL A 159 -32.57 17.01 -13.26
C VAL A 159 -33.71 17.99 -12.95
N LYS A 160 -33.98 18.26 -11.69
CA LYS A 160 -35.02 19.18 -11.21
C LYS A 160 -34.44 20.20 -10.23
N VAL A 161 -35.01 21.40 -10.23
CA VAL A 161 -34.76 22.40 -9.19
C VAL A 161 -35.62 22.05 -7.96
N ILE A 162 -34.97 21.98 -6.78
CA ILE A 162 -35.65 21.66 -5.52
C ILE A 162 -35.69 22.81 -4.52
N GLY A 163 -34.95 23.88 -4.77
CA GLY A 163 -34.90 25.06 -3.89
C GLY A 163 -33.91 26.12 -4.39
N ASP A 164 -33.87 27.19 -3.62
CA ASP A 164 -32.90 28.28 -3.81
C ASP A 164 -31.76 28.16 -2.77
N THR A 165 -30.56 28.69 -3.09
CA THR A 165 -29.41 28.62 -2.22
C THR A 165 -28.41 29.74 -2.49
N ASP A 166 -27.71 30.19 -1.46
CA ASP A 166 -26.53 31.05 -1.59
C ASP A 166 -25.23 30.25 -1.68
N LYS A 167 -25.27 28.92 -1.46
CA LYS A 167 -24.13 28.03 -1.61
C LYS A 167 -23.78 27.83 -3.08
N ARG A 168 -22.54 27.43 -3.32
CA ARG A 168 -22.07 26.87 -4.59
C ARG A 168 -21.35 25.56 -4.32
N GLY A 169 -21.29 24.69 -5.32
CA GLY A 169 -20.54 23.42 -5.22
C GLY A 169 -21.37 22.22 -5.63
N THR A 170 -20.88 21.05 -5.27
CA THR A 170 -21.53 19.77 -5.57
C THR A 170 -21.63 18.94 -4.29
N ARG A 171 -22.76 18.26 -4.11
CA ARG A 171 -22.97 17.24 -3.09
C ARG A 171 -23.33 15.94 -3.75
N GLN A 172 -22.56 14.89 -3.45
CA GLN A 172 -22.78 13.53 -3.92
C GLN A 172 -23.04 12.64 -2.71
N GLN A 173 -24.12 11.87 -2.73
CA GLN A 173 -24.37 10.84 -1.73
C GLN A 173 -24.62 9.52 -2.44
N PHE A 174 -23.93 8.45 -2.00
CA PHE A 174 -24.05 7.14 -2.62
C PHE A 174 -24.10 6.01 -1.60
N TRP A 175 -24.83 4.95 -1.96
CA TRP A 175 -25.02 3.72 -1.21
C TRP A 175 -24.39 2.58 -1.98
N PRO A 176 -23.28 1.99 -1.53
CA PRO A 176 -22.65 0.86 -2.22
C PRO A 176 -23.63 -0.31 -2.45
N ASP A 177 -23.54 -0.96 -3.60
CA ASP A 177 -24.41 -2.10 -3.91
C ASP A 177 -23.86 -3.39 -3.29
N GLY A 178 -24.49 -3.87 -2.19
CA GLY A 178 -24.12 -5.11 -1.50
C GLY A 178 -24.24 -6.40 -2.36
N SER A 179 -24.84 -6.30 -3.56
CA SER A 179 -24.82 -7.42 -4.50
C SER A 179 -23.54 -7.52 -5.33
N ILE A 180 -22.69 -6.49 -5.27
CA ILE A 180 -21.39 -6.40 -5.99
C ILE A 180 -20.23 -6.54 -5.02
N PHE A 181 -20.26 -5.76 -3.93
CA PHE A 181 -19.16 -5.71 -2.97
C PHE A 181 -19.26 -6.83 -1.93
N THR A 182 -18.12 -7.37 -1.53
CA THR A 182 -18.02 -8.38 -0.45
C THR A 182 -18.32 -7.79 0.92
N THR A 183 -18.11 -6.49 1.09
CA THR A 183 -18.47 -5.68 2.26
C THR A 183 -18.98 -4.32 1.80
N THR A 184 -19.85 -3.69 2.60
CA THR A 184 -20.34 -2.31 2.39
C THR A 184 -19.98 -1.39 3.55
N THR A 185 -19.14 -1.88 4.48
CA THR A 185 -18.74 -1.10 5.66
C THR A 185 -17.42 -0.37 5.39
N PHE A 186 -17.48 0.95 5.41
CA PHE A 186 -16.29 1.79 5.28
C PHE A 186 -15.49 1.83 6.58
N GLN A 187 -14.15 1.78 6.46
CA GLN A 187 -13.22 1.89 7.57
C GLN A 187 -12.73 3.33 7.71
N TRP A 188 -12.89 3.88 8.93
CA TRP A 188 -12.47 5.24 9.23
C TRP A 188 -10.99 5.49 8.88
N ASP A 189 -10.11 4.61 9.31
CA ASP A 189 -8.67 4.82 9.21
C ASP A 189 -8.19 4.88 7.75
N ILE A 190 -8.79 4.09 6.86
CA ILE A 190 -8.48 4.11 5.43
C ILE A 190 -8.90 5.46 4.83
N VAL A 191 -10.10 5.94 5.16
CA VAL A 191 -10.61 7.22 4.64
C VAL A 191 -9.83 8.39 5.22
N ALA A 192 -9.61 8.43 6.55
CA ALA A 192 -8.89 9.50 7.24
C ALA A 192 -7.47 9.68 6.71
N ARG A 193 -6.79 8.58 6.45
CA ARG A 193 -5.47 8.52 5.87
C ARG A 193 -5.40 9.19 4.50
N ARG A 194 -6.34 8.85 3.61
CA ARG A 194 -6.42 9.46 2.28
C ARG A 194 -6.75 10.95 2.35
N MET A 195 -7.65 11.36 3.25
CA MET A 195 -8.00 12.78 3.44
C MET A 195 -6.81 13.59 3.93
N ARG A 196 -6.01 13.05 4.84
CA ARG A 196 -4.78 13.66 5.35
C ARG A 196 -3.75 13.85 4.23
N GLU A 197 -3.52 12.81 3.44
CA GLU A 197 -2.60 12.86 2.29
C GLU A 197 -3.01 13.94 1.28
N LEU A 198 -4.30 13.99 0.93
CA LEU A 198 -4.84 15.00 0.01
C LEU A 198 -4.71 16.43 0.55
N ALA A 199 -4.89 16.62 1.87
CA ALA A 199 -4.69 17.92 2.50
C ALA A 199 -3.23 18.39 2.44
N PHE A 200 -2.26 17.49 2.62
CA PHE A 200 -0.84 17.79 2.45
C PHE A 200 -0.46 18.12 1.00
N LEU A 201 -1.00 17.37 0.05
CA LEU A 201 -0.71 17.57 -1.39
C LEU A 201 -1.34 18.84 -1.97
N ASN A 202 -2.33 19.42 -1.29
CA ASN A 202 -3.07 20.60 -1.74
C ASN A 202 -3.11 21.66 -0.63
N ALA A 203 -1.99 22.34 -0.43
CA ALA A 203 -1.82 23.33 0.63
C ALA A 203 -2.99 24.32 0.68
N GLY A 204 -3.55 24.53 1.88
CA GLY A 204 -4.63 25.48 2.14
C GLY A 204 -6.05 24.92 1.96
N ILE A 205 -6.22 23.71 1.41
CA ILE A 205 -7.53 23.07 1.40
C ILE A 205 -7.89 22.57 2.80
N ARG A 206 -9.19 22.64 3.12
CA ARG A 206 -9.74 22.07 4.35
C ARG A 206 -10.60 20.86 3.98
N ILE A 207 -10.30 19.70 4.54
CA ILE A 207 -11.09 18.48 4.38
C ILE A 207 -11.60 18.07 5.76
N THR A 208 -12.92 18.04 5.93
CA THR A 208 -13.58 17.58 7.16
C THR A 208 -14.12 16.19 6.94
N LEU A 209 -13.64 15.21 7.70
CA LEU A 209 -14.17 13.85 7.69
C LEU A 209 -15.01 13.64 8.94
N THR A 210 -16.24 13.15 8.76
CA THR A 210 -17.17 12.81 9.84
C THR A 210 -17.59 11.35 9.70
N ASP A 211 -17.51 10.58 10.76
CA ASP A 211 -18.17 9.29 10.91
C ASP A 211 -19.41 9.50 11.78
N ALA A 212 -20.58 9.50 11.16
CA ALA A 212 -21.86 9.68 11.83
C ALA A 212 -22.36 8.40 12.51
N ARG A 213 -21.69 7.25 12.28
CA ARG A 213 -22.01 5.99 12.94
C ARG A 213 -21.58 6.09 14.41
N PRO A 214 -22.49 5.85 15.35
CA PRO A 214 -22.15 5.91 16.76
C PRO A 214 -21.20 4.77 17.15
N ASP A 215 -20.18 5.07 17.95
CA ASP A 215 -19.33 4.07 18.60
C ASP A 215 -20.10 3.34 19.73
N ALA A 216 -19.42 2.46 20.44
CA ALA A 216 -20.00 1.71 21.58
C ALA A 216 -20.51 2.62 22.72
N GLU A 217 -20.05 3.88 22.77
CA GLU A 217 -20.48 4.90 23.77
C GLU A 217 -21.54 5.86 23.19
N GLY A 218 -21.96 5.69 21.93
CA GLY A 218 -22.91 6.54 21.26
C GLY A 218 -22.35 7.86 20.73
N LYS A 219 -21.02 7.99 20.61
CA LYS A 219 -20.33 9.17 20.09
C LYS A 219 -20.03 9.04 18.61
N THR A 220 -20.06 10.17 17.89
CA THR A 220 -19.61 10.29 16.50
C THR A 220 -18.16 10.78 16.46
N ARG A 221 -17.44 10.46 15.39
CA ARG A 221 -16.05 10.89 15.20
C ARG A 221 -15.94 11.93 14.10
N GLN A 222 -15.16 13.00 14.32
CA GLN A 222 -14.88 14.03 13.32
C GLN A 222 -13.42 14.45 13.41
N GLU A 223 -12.80 14.64 12.25
CA GLU A 223 -11.42 15.15 12.15
C GLU A 223 -11.33 16.15 10.97
N VAL A 224 -10.54 17.21 11.16
CA VAL A 224 -10.29 18.23 10.14
C VAL A 224 -8.85 18.14 9.69
N PHE A 225 -8.64 17.88 8.42
CA PHE A 225 -7.34 17.85 7.76
C PHE A 225 -7.12 19.17 7.03
N HIS A 226 -6.08 19.89 7.42
CA HIS A 226 -5.74 21.19 6.85
C HIS A 226 -4.25 21.45 7.01
N ALA A 227 -3.51 21.45 5.92
CA ALA A 227 -2.09 21.74 5.88
C ALA A 227 -1.84 23.12 5.26
N LYS A 228 -1.21 24.03 6.00
CA LYS A 228 -0.87 25.37 5.50
C LYS A 228 0.40 25.36 4.66
N ASP A 229 1.39 24.59 5.11
CA ASP A 229 2.71 24.48 4.47
C ASP A 229 2.85 23.24 3.57
N GLY A 230 1.74 22.54 3.33
CA GLY A 230 1.64 21.47 2.32
C GLY A 230 2.73 20.40 2.46
N LEU A 231 3.58 20.24 1.41
CA LEU A 231 4.61 19.22 1.39
C LEU A 231 5.65 19.34 2.50
N LYS A 232 5.90 20.52 3.06
CA LYS A 232 6.80 20.68 4.22
C LYS A 232 6.23 20.00 5.46
N GLU A 233 4.92 20.13 5.68
CA GLU A 233 4.25 19.41 6.76
C GLU A 233 4.19 17.91 6.47
N PHE A 234 3.99 17.52 5.19
CA PHE A 234 3.92 16.14 4.80
C PHE A 234 5.24 15.39 5.06
N VAL A 235 6.38 15.95 4.62
CA VAL A 235 7.68 15.28 4.83
C VAL A 235 8.00 15.18 6.33
N ARG A 236 7.66 16.19 7.14
CA ARG A 236 7.81 16.13 8.60
C ARG A 236 6.88 15.09 9.23
N TYR A 237 5.66 14.96 8.73
CA TYR A 237 4.70 13.95 9.18
C TYR A 237 5.22 12.53 8.93
N VAL A 238 5.73 12.27 7.74
CA VAL A 238 6.28 10.96 7.37
C VAL A 238 7.57 10.64 8.14
N ASP A 239 8.37 11.67 8.45
CA ASP A 239 9.67 11.53 9.13
C ASP A 239 9.61 11.70 10.66
N ARG A 240 8.41 11.90 11.24
CA ARG A 240 8.21 12.32 12.64
C ARG A 240 8.76 11.37 13.71
N HIS A 241 8.96 10.10 13.38
CA HIS A 241 9.45 9.05 14.27
C HIS A 241 10.96 8.77 14.10
N ARG A 242 11.67 9.61 13.36
CA ARG A 242 13.10 9.47 13.07
C ARG A 242 13.91 10.62 13.66
N ALA A 243 15.15 10.33 14.04
CA ALA A 243 16.07 11.37 14.48
C ALA A 243 16.65 12.10 13.28
N HIS A 244 16.35 13.38 13.13
CA HIS A 244 16.78 14.21 12.01
C HIS A 244 18.25 14.61 12.11
N LEU A 245 18.91 14.74 10.96
CA LEU A 245 20.27 15.30 10.91
C LEU A 245 20.25 16.81 11.17
N PHE A 246 19.16 17.49 10.80
CA PHE A 246 18.90 18.92 11.02
C PHE A 246 17.39 19.17 10.91
N ASP A 247 16.91 20.28 11.48
CA ASP A 247 15.48 20.57 11.61
C ASP A 247 14.84 21.18 10.35
N ASP A 248 15.65 21.76 9.47
CA ASP A 248 15.17 22.44 8.28
C ASP A 248 14.73 21.44 7.20
N VAL A 249 13.66 21.81 6.47
CA VAL A 249 13.20 21.08 5.30
C VAL A 249 13.80 21.70 4.05
N ILE A 250 14.54 20.94 3.28
CA ILE A 250 14.96 21.34 1.94
C ILE A 250 13.71 21.32 1.05
N TYR A 251 13.27 22.50 0.62
CA TYR A 251 12.02 22.66 -0.09
C TYR A 251 12.17 23.46 -1.37
N LEU A 252 11.54 22.96 -2.41
CA LEU A 252 11.42 23.69 -3.67
C LEU A 252 9.97 23.67 -4.17
N LYS A 253 9.57 24.80 -4.79
CA LYS A 253 8.33 24.92 -5.55
C LYS A 253 8.61 25.75 -6.76
N THR A 254 8.52 25.18 -7.95
CA THR A 254 8.90 25.83 -9.20
C THR A 254 8.10 25.24 -10.36
N GLU A 255 8.23 25.87 -11.53
CA GLU A 255 7.70 25.34 -12.79
C GLU A 255 8.85 25.22 -13.81
N LYS A 256 9.01 24.07 -14.41
CA LYS A 256 9.97 23.83 -15.49
C LYS A 256 9.27 23.16 -16.66
N GLN A 257 9.52 23.69 -17.86
CA GLN A 257 8.91 23.19 -19.10
C GLN A 257 7.37 23.08 -19.06
N GLY A 258 6.71 24.00 -18.32
CA GLY A 258 5.27 23.97 -18.13
C GLY A 258 4.77 22.94 -17.10
N ILE A 259 5.68 22.29 -16.37
CA ILE A 259 5.36 21.30 -15.33
C ILE A 259 5.59 21.93 -13.97
N PRO A 260 4.55 22.16 -13.16
CA PRO A 260 4.68 22.52 -11.76
C PRO A 260 5.31 21.36 -10.96
N ILE A 261 6.38 21.66 -10.23
CA ILE A 261 7.18 20.71 -9.46
C ILE A 261 7.31 21.22 -8.04
N GLU A 262 6.95 20.40 -7.08
CA GLU A 262 7.08 20.69 -5.67
C GLU A 262 7.75 19.49 -4.98
N VAL A 263 8.82 19.75 -4.22
CA VAL A 263 9.58 18.69 -3.54
C VAL A 263 9.96 19.16 -2.15
N ALA A 264 9.81 18.29 -1.16
CA ALA A 264 10.27 18.47 0.19
C ALA A 264 11.18 17.32 0.59
N ILE A 265 12.34 17.62 1.20
CA ILE A 265 13.37 16.66 1.54
C ILE A 265 13.80 16.86 2.98
N MET A 266 13.98 15.77 3.71
CA MET A 266 14.64 15.70 5.01
C MET A 266 15.68 14.58 5.03
N TYR A 267 16.68 14.73 5.89
CA TYR A 267 17.66 13.69 6.17
C TYR A 267 17.63 13.31 7.64
N ASN A 268 17.66 12.01 7.91
CA ASN A 268 17.63 11.42 9.24
C ASN A 268 18.80 10.45 9.47
N THR A 269 18.88 9.87 10.65
CA THR A 269 19.95 8.94 11.04
C THR A 269 19.71 7.51 10.62
N ASP A 270 18.53 7.19 10.11
CA ASP A 270 18.15 5.83 9.70
C ASP A 270 18.93 5.34 8.46
N TYR A 271 18.74 4.08 8.14
CA TYR A 271 19.46 3.40 7.05
C TYR A 271 18.58 3.17 5.81
N SER A 272 17.31 3.51 5.87
CA SER A 272 16.34 3.32 4.78
C SER A 272 16.18 4.57 3.92
N GLU A 273 15.77 4.38 2.66
CA GLU A 273 15.25 5.39 1.76
C GLU A 273 13.72 5.43 1.90
N ASN A 274 13.14 6.62 2.04
CA ASN A 274 11.71 6.81 2.15
C ASN A 274 11.24 7.93 1.20
N ILE A 275 10.89 7.56 -0.03
CA ILE A 275 10.48 8.50 -1.07
C ILE A 275 9.03 8.27 -1.47
N HIS A 276 8.21 9.30 -1.33
CA HIS A 276 6.82 9.32 -1.77
C HIS A 276 6.67 10.20 -3.00
N SER A 277 6.16 9.63 -4.09
CA SER A 277 6.04 10.36 -5.35
C SER A 277 4.60 10.41 -5.85
N TYR A 278 4.20 11.61 -6.31
CA TYR A 278 2.83 11.91 -6.70
C TYR A 278 2.78 12.63 -8.05
N VAL A 279 1.83 12.24 -8.87
CA VAL A 279 1.49 12.90 -10.13
C VAL A 279 0.00 13.25 -10.10
N ASN A 280 -0.34 14.55 -10.15
CA ASN A 280 -1.73 15.02 -10.05
C ASN A 280 -2.47 14.45 -8.82
N ASN A 281 -1.79 14.41 -7.68
CA ASN A 281 -2.26 13.84 -6.41
C ASN A 281 -2.45 12.31 -6.40
N ILE A 282 -2.05 11.60 -7.47
CA ILE A 282 -2.05 10.15 -7.54
C ILE A 282 -0.70 9.64 -7.03
N ASN A 283 -0.74 8.71 -6.08
CA ASN A 283 0.47 8.06 -5.57
C ASN A 283 1.03 7.09 -6.62
N THR A 284 2.26 7.37 -7.07
CA THR A 284 2.98 6.53 -8.04
C THR A 284 3.91 5.57 -7.29
N ILE A 285 3.35 4.50 -6.73
CA ILE A 285 4.08 3.55 -5.87
C ILE A 285 5.29 2.94 -6.60
N GLU A 286 5.16 2.64 -7.89
CA GLU A 286 6.26 2.13 -8.72
C GLU A 286 7.14 3.26 -9.29
N GLY A 287 6.91 4.52 -8.90
CA GLY A 287 7.68 5.69 -9.32
C GLY A 287 7.42 6.08 -10.77
N GLY A 288 8.48 6.18 -11.56
CA GLY A 288 8.46 6.61 -12.95
C GLY A 288 9.48 7.69 -13.27
N THR A 289 9.30 8.39 -14.38
CA THR A 289 10.27 9.35 -14.93
C THR A 289 10.57 10.53 -13.99
N HIS A 290 9.59 11.00 -13.21
CA HIS A 290 9.77 12.07 -12.22
C HIS A 290 10.70 11.62 -11.06
N LEU A 291 10.54 10.39 -10.56
CA LEU A 291 11.39 9.83 -9.53
C LEU A 291 12.81 9.60 -10.07
N THR A 292 12.94 9.12 -11.32
CA THR A 292 14.24 8.98 -11.98
C THR A 292 14.96 10.32 -12.10
N GLY A 293 14.24 11.37 -12.53
CA GLY A 293 14.78 12.73 -12.61
C GLY A 293 15.26 13.26 -11.25
N PHE A 294 14.48 13.03 -10.19
CA PHE A 294 14.83 13.39 -8.81
C PHE A 294 16.11 12.68 -8.35
N ARG A 295 16.17 11.35 -8.44
CA ARG A 295 17.32 10.54 -8.03
C ARG A 295 18.60 10.92 -8.78
N THR A 296 18.48 11.20 -10.07
CA THR A 296 19.61 11.65 -10.90
C THR A 296 20.13 13.01 -10.47
N ALA A 297 19.25 13.98 -10.21
CA ALA A 297 19.62 15.29 -9.73
C ALA A 297 20.29 15.24 -8.36
N LEU A 298 19.67 14.53 -7.40
CA LEU A 298 20.18 14.35 -6.04
C LEU A 298 21.60 13.80 -6.05
N THR A 299 21.81 12.68 -6.74
CA THR A 299 23.10 12.02 -6.86
C THR A 299 24.15 12.95 -7.47
N ARG A 300 23.82 13.61 -8.58
CA ARG A 300 24.77 14.49 -9.30
C ARG A 300 25.20 15.67 -8.44
N VAL A 301 24.25 16.34 -7.77
CA VAL A 301 24.53 17.56 -7.01
C VAL A 301 25.30 17.24 -5.75
N LEU A 302 24.85 16.26 -4.95
CA LEU A 302 25.53 15.88 -3.72
C LEU A 302 26.92 15.30 -3.98
N LYS A 303 27.10 14.56 -5.07
CA LYS A 303 28.41 14.05 -5.46
C LYS A 303 29.35 15.20 -5.82
N ALA A 304 28.91 16.15 -6.61
CA ALA A 304 29.72 17.32 -6.97
C ALA A 304 30.11 18.15 -5.72
N TYR A 305 29.19 18.30 -4.76
CA TYR A 305 29.48 18.98 -3.51
C TYR A 305 30.51 18.20 -2.66
N ALA A 306 30.33 16.88 -2.51
CA ALA A 306 31.24 16.02 -1.74
C ALA A 306 32.65 15.97 -2.32
N ASP A 307 32.80 15.97 -3.65
CA ASP A 307 34.09 15.99 -4.36
C ASP A 307 34.82 17.34 -4.16
N ASN A 308 34.06 18.45 -4.04
CA ASN A 308 34.61 19.80 -3.90
C ASN A 308 34.86 20.21 -2.43
N GLU A 309 34.20 19.57 -1.44
CA GLU A 309 34.40 19.89 -0.02
C GLU A 309 35.70 19.23 0.49
N PRO A 310 36.72 20.03 0.93
CA PRO A 310 38.07 19.48 1.18
C PRO A 310 38.14 18.44 2.30
N THR A 311 37.23 18.51 3.28
CA THR A 311 37.23 17.58 4.42
C THR A 311 36.64 16.23 3.99
N ILE A 312 35.57 16.26 3.24
CA ILE A 312 34.85 15.08 2.75
C ILE A 312 35.68 14.36 1.68
N SER A 313 36.20 15.12 0.70
CA SER A 313 37.08 14.57 -0.37
C SER A 313 38.28 13.83 0.21
N LYS A 314 38.97 14.38 1.22
CA LYS A 314 40.09 13.70 1.92
C LYS A 314 39.65 12.45 2.68
N GLN A 315 38.44 12.42 3.25
CA GLN A 315 37.91 11.21 3.91
C GLN A 315 37.68 10.09 2.89
N ILE A 316 37.05 10.42 1.74
CA ILE A 316 36.78 9.51 0.65
C ILE A 316 38.10 8.90 0.12
N GLU A 317 39.09 9.75 -0.17
CA GLU A 317 40.41 9.32 -0.65
C GLU A 317 41.15 8.43 0.37
N LYS A 318 41.20 8.84 1.64
CA LYS A 318 41.85 8.08 2.72
C LYS A 318 41.25 6.70 2.93
N ALA A 319 39.90 6.62 2.88
CA ALA A 319 39.18 5.38 3.07
C ALA A 319 39.10 4.52 1.78
N LYS A 320 39.54 5.06 0.63
CA LYS A 320 39.46 4.43 -0.69
C LYS A 320 38.00 3.96 -1.00
N ILE A 321 37.05 4.83 -0.75
CA ILE A 321 35.61 4.57 -0.90
C ILE A 321 35.20 5.07 -2.28
N GLU A 322 34.42 4.26 -2.99
CA GLU A 322 33.66 4.69 -4.16
C GLU A 322 32.21 4.92 -3.72
N ILE A 323 31.72 6.16 -3.85
CA ILE A 323 30.36 6.51 -3.50
C ILE A 323 29.44 6.16 -4.68
N ALA A 324 28.41 5.38 -4.42
CA ALA A 324 27.35 5.03 -5.38
C ALA A 324 26.10 5.91 -5.19
N GLY A 325 25.20 5.90 -6.17
CA GLY A 325 23.99 6.69 -6.11
C GLY A 325 23.07 6.37 -4.92
N GLU A 326 23.06 5.14 -4.49
CA GLU A 326 22.30 4.63 -3.35
C GLU A 326 22.78 5.20 -1.99
N ASP A 327 24.06 5.52 -1.87
CA ASP A 327 24.61 6.06 -0.62
C ASP A 327 24.06 7.46 -0.32
N PHE A 328 23.68 8.22 -1.36
CA PHE A 328 23.03 9.54 -1.21
C PHE A 328 21.57 9.46 -0.75
N ARG A 329 20.97 8.27 -0.78
CA ARG A 329 19.57 8.05 -0.42
C ARG A 329 19.37 7.40 0.94
N GLU A 330 20.47 6.98 1.59
CA GLU A 330 20.40 6.44 2.95
C GLU A 330 20.01 7.53 3.96
N GLY A 331 18.97 7.31 4.73
CA GLY A 331 18.40 8.29 5.66
C GLY A 331 17.66 9.44 4.97
N LEU A 332 17.32 9.30 3.70
CA LEU A 332 16.55 10.27 2.92
C LEU A 332 15.06 10.03 3.10
N THR A 333 14.33 11.06 3.54
CA THR A 333 12.88 11.14 3.38
C THR A 333 12.54 12.26 2.40
N ALA A 334 11.76 11.96 1.37
CA ALA A 334 11.38 12.94 0.36
C ALA A 334 9.93 12.76 -0.11
N VAL A 335 9.26 13.88 -0.35
CA VAL A 335 7.95 13.91 -1.01
C VAL A 335 8.07 14.72 -2.30
N ILE A 336 7.67 14.10 -3.41
CA ILE A 336 7.74 14.69 -4.75
C ILE A 336 6.32 14.79 -5.29
N SER A 337 5.87 15.98 -5.62
CA SER A 337 4.56 16.23 -6.24
C SER A 337 4.73 17.02 -7.52
N ILE A 338 4.25 16.46 -8.62
CA ILE A 338 4.26 17.14 -9.92
C ILE A 338 2.85 17.24 -10.48
N LYS A 339 2.63 18.24 -11.31
CA LYS A 339 1.37 18.44 -12.03
C LYS A 339 1.62 18.33 -13.52
N VAL A 340 1.04 17.32 -14.17
CA VAL A 340 1.21 17.02 -15.59
C VAL A 340 -0.14 17.14 -16.28
N ALA A 341 -0.21 17.90 -17.38
CA ALA A 341 -1.47 18.10 -18.10
C ALA A 341 -1.99 16.82 -18.78
N GLU A 342 -1.07 16.02 -19.32
CA GLU A 342 -1.38 14.76 -20.02
C GLU A 342 -0.47 13.64 -19.48
N PRO A 343 -0.72 13.13 -18.26
CA PRO A 343 0.13 12.08 -17.71
C PRO A 343 -0.13 10.75 -18.43
N GLN A 344 0.95 10.08 -18.77
CA GLN A 344 0.95 8.74 -19.36
C GLN A 344 1.41 7.75 -18.30
N PHE A 345 0.50 6.90 -17.83
CA PHE A 345 0.80 5.88 -16.84
C PHE A 345 0.97 4.51 -17.49
N GLU A 346 1.85 3.70 -16.91
CA GLU A 346 1.93 2.27 -17.24
C GLU A 346 0.78 1.55 -16.55
N GLY A 347 -0.30 1.28 -17.28
CA GLY A 347 -1.47 0.55 -16.77
C GLY A 347 -2.58 1.40 -16.13
N GLN A 348 -3.72 0.76 -15.88
CA GLN A 348 -4.94 1.38 -15.36
C GLN A 348 -4.82 1.81 -13.89
N THR A 349 -3.98 1.15 -13.12
CA THR A 349 -3.74 1.44 -11.70
C THR A 349 -2.94 2.71 -11.45
N LYS A 350 -2.37 3.31 -12.52
CA LYS A 350 -1.63 4.58 -12.48
C LYS A 350 -0.43 4.59 -11.53
N THR A 351 0.18 3.44 -11.31
CA THR A 351 1.27 3.24 -10.33
C THR A 351 2.61 3.78 -10.79
N LYS A 352 2.81 3.95 -12.11
CA LYS A 352 4.09 4.38 -12.70
C LYS A 352 3.90 5.39 -13.82
N LEU A 353 4.65 6.50 -13.77
CA LEU A 353 4.61 7.55 -14.79
C LEU A 353 5.60 7.24 -15.93
N GLY A 354 5.12 7.31 -17.18
CA GLY A 354 5.90 7.04 -18.39
C GLY A 354 6.39 8.26 -19.18
N ASN A 355 5.88 9.46 -18.91
CA ASN A 355 6.23 10.69 -19.66
C ASN A 355 7.74 10.98 -19.67
N SER A 356 8.42 10.83 -20.78
CA SER A 356 9.88 10.96 -20.87
C SER A 356 10.40 12.39 -20.62
N GLU A 357 9.65 13.41 -20.99
CA GLU A 357 9.99 14.83 -20.81
C GLU A 357 10.04 15.26 -19.34
N VAL A 358 9.31 14.58 -18.47
CA VAL A 358 9.23 14.90 -17.05
C VAL A 358 10.56 14.68 -16.33
N ALA A 359 11.31 13.66 -16.72
CA ALA A 359 12.61 13.37 -16.07
C ALA A 359 13.57 14.57 -16.16
N GLY A 360 13.67 15.18 -17.34
CA GLY A 360 14.53 16.35 -17.58
C GLY A 360 14.09 17.57 -16.79
N ALA A 361 12.77 17.84 -16.75
CA ALA A 361 12.21 18.97 -16.02
C ALA A 361 12.45 18.86 -14.50
N VAL A 362 12.20 17.69 -13.92
CA VAL A 362 12.46 17.42 -12.49
C VAL A 362 13.95 17.47 -12.18
N GLN A 363 14.79 16.86 -13.04
CA GLN A 363 16.24 16.88 -12.84
C GLN A 363 16.80 18.30 -12.83
N GLN A 364 16.30 19.17 -13.70
CA GLN A 364 16.72 20.57 -13.72
C GLN A 364 16.24 21.30 -12.47
N ALA A 365 14.96 21.22 -12.13
CA ALA A 365 14.37 21.90 -10.98
C ALA A 365 15.06 21.53 -9.66
N VAL A 366 15.19 20.24 -9.40
CA VAL A 366 15.83 19.74 -8.18
C VAL A 366 17.31 20.06 -8.16
N GLY A 367 17.99 19.96 -9.31
CA GLY A 367 19.42 20.26 -9.42
C GLY A 367 19.76 21.71 -9.08
N GLU A 368 18.99 22.67 -9.59
CA GLU A 368 19.17 24.09 -9.31
C GLU A 368 18.90 24.38 -7.80
N ALA A 369 17.74 24.00 -7.30
CA ALA A 369 17.34 24.29 -5.92
C ALA A 369 18.24 23.61 -4.88
N LEU A 370 18.71 22.41 -5.15
CA LEU A 370 19.60 21.71 -4.22
C LEU A 370 21.02 22.32 -4.22
N ASN A 371 21.53 22.78 -5.37
CA ASN A 371 22.79 23.55 -5.41
C ASN A 371 22.70 24.81 -4.58
N ASP A 372 21.64 25.61 -4.77
CA ASP A 372 21.43 26.85 -4.02
C ASP A 372 21.38 26.56 -2.50
N TYR A 373 20.60 25.53 -2.13
CA TYR A 373 20.50 25.14 -0.71
C TYR A 373 21.85 24.73 -0.10
N LEU A 374 22.65 23.90 -0.79
CA LEU A 374 23.94 23.45 -0.26
C LEU A 374 24.97 24.58 -0.13
N GLU A 375 24.91 25.59 -1.01
CA GLU A 375 25.75 26.79 -0.91
C GLU A 375 25.33 27.70 0.25
N GLU A 376 24.01 27.85 0.49
CA GLU A 376 23.46 28.66 1.55
C GLU A 376 23.60 28.01 2.95
N HIS A 377 23.63 26.65 3.01
CA HIS A 377 23.60 25.85 4.24
C HIS A 377 24.80 24.89 4.33
N PRO A 378 26.03 25.37 4.41
CA PRO A 378 27.24 24.54 4.35
C PRO A 378 27.38 23.56 5.54
N VAL A 379 26.78 23.85 6.69
CA VAL A 379 26.81 22.96 7.86
C VAL A 379 25.93 21.73 7.63
N GLU A 380 24.73 21.95 7.14
CA GLU A 380 23.77 20.89 6.79
C GLU A 380 24.29 20.06 5.63
N ALA A 381 24.82 20.70 4.60
CA ALA A 381 25.45 20.07 3.45
C ALA A 381 26.56 19.10 3.87
N LYS A 382 27.42 19.54 4.80
CA LYS A 382 28.49 18.71 5.36
C LYS A 382 27.95 17.49 6.11
N ARG A 383 26.92 17.68 6.95
CA ARG A 383 26.27 16.58 7.68
C ARG A 383 25.68 15.54 6.72
N ILE A 384 25.04 15.97 5.63
CA ILE A 384 24.55 15.07 4.58
C ILE A 384 25.72 14.28 3.99
N CYS A 385 26.80 14.95 3.59
CA CYS A 385 27.97 14.27 3.00
C CYS A 385 28.68 13.31 3.98
N GLU A 386 28.76 13.64 5.28
CA GLU A 386 29.26 12.73 6.31
C GLU A 386 28.41 11.46 6.42
N LYS A 387 27.06 11.59 6.37
CA LYS A 387 26.14 10.46 6.32
C LYS A 387 26.37 9.62 5.08
N VAL A 388 26.55 10.22 3.90
CA VAL A 388 26.84 9.53 2.64
C VAL A 388 28.14 8.72 2.72
N VAL A 389 29.20 9.28 3.29
CA VAL A 389 30.48 8.55 3.49
C VAL A 389 30.30 7.36 4.42
N LEU A 390 29.51 7.51 5.48
CA LEU A 390 29.16 6.42 6.39
C LEU A 390 28.38 5.32 5.67
N ALA A 391 27.38 5.68 4.85
CA ALA A 391 26.58 4.77 4.04
C ALA A 391 27.43 3.98 3.04
N ALA A 392 28.33 4.66 2.31
CA ALA A 392 29.24 4.02 1.37
C ALA A 392 30.20 3.02 2.08
N THR A 393 30.69 3.39 3.26
CA THR A 393 31.53 2.51 4.09
C THR A 393 30.77 1.25 4.50
N ALA A 394 29.52 1.41 4.96
CA ALA A 394 28.65 0.31 5.36
C ALA A 394 28.32 -0.61 4.18
N ARG A 395 28.03 -0.05 3.00
CA ARG A 395 27.76 -0.80 1.77
C ARG A 395 28.97 -1.65 1.34
N ILE A 396 30.16 -1.07 1.33
CA ILE A 396 31.39 -1.81 0.99
C ILE A 396 31.63 -2.94 2.00
N ALA A 397 31.39 -2.71 3.30
CA ALA A 397 31.49 -3.74 4.32
C ALA A 397 30.47 -4.87 4.08
N ALA A 398 29.23 -4.53 3.74
CA ALA A 398 28.17 -5.49 3.42
C ALA A 398 28.54 -6.36 2.19
N ARG A 399 29.06 -5.74 1.14
CA ARG A 399 29.55 -6.46 -0.06
C ARG A 399 30.62 -7.47 0.29
N LYS A 400 31.61 -7.08 1.08
CA LYS A 400 32.70 -7.99 1.55
C LYS A 400 32.14 -9.13 2.40
N ALA A 401 31.17 -8.86 3.28
CA ALA A 401 30.52 -9.88 4.10
C ALA A 401 29.77 -10.90 3.21
N ARG A 402 28.99 -10.45 2.23
CA ARG A 402 28.30 -11.32 1.25
C ARG A 402 29.27 -12.21 0.48
N GLU A 403 30.34 -11.62 -0.08
CA GLU A 403 31.38 -12.36 -0.80
C GLU A 403 32.07 -13.43 0.07
N SER A 404 32.33 -13.10 1.35
CA SER A 404 32.90 -14.05 2.30
C SER A 404 31.97 -15.24 2.58
N VAL A 405 30.66 -15.00 2.74
CA VAL A 405 29.65 -16.05 2.94
C VAL A 405 29.51 -16.91 1.68
N GLN A 406 29.46 -16.30 0.51
CA GLN A 406 29.40 -17.04 -0.76
C GLN A 406 30.62 -17.93 -0.97
N ARG A 407 31.82 -17.44 -0.69
CA ARG A 407 33.04 -18.24 -0.77
C ARG A 407 33.04 -19.43 0.19
N LYS A 408 32.58 -19.24 1.43
CA LYS A 408 32.41 -20.33 2.40
C LYS A 408 31.44 -21.40 1.91
N ASN A 409 30.31 -21.00 1.33
CA ASN A 409 29.30 -21.91 0.80
C ASN A 409 29.83 -22.71 -0.41
N VAL A 410 30.58 -22.08 -1.30
CA VAL A 410 31.23 -22.77 -2.45
C VAL A 410 32.24 -23.80 -1.95
N MET A 411 33.01 -23.50 -0.91
CA MET A 411 33.97 -24.45 -0.32
C MET A 411 33.30 -25.59 0.46
N SER A 412 32.07 -25.40 0.96
CA SER A 412 31.27 -26.41 1.69
C SER A 412 30.31 -27.22 0.81
N GLY A 413 30.44 -27.15 -0.52
CA GLY A 413 29.61 -27.95 -1.44
C GLY A 413 28.46 -27.24 -2.10
N GLY A 414 28.39 -25.90 -2.06
CA GLY A 414 27.51 -25.07 -2.89
C GLY A 414 26.01 -25.33 -2.71
N GLY A 415 25.55 -25.68 -1.50
CA GLY A 415 24.19 -26.10 -1.23
C GLY A 415 23.31 -25.03 -0.58
N LEU A 416 22.04 -25.26 -0.67
CA LEU A 416 21.01 -24.59 0.11
C LEU A 416 21.26 -24.73 1.62
N PRO A 417 20.74 -23.85 2.48
CA PRO A 417 20.91 -23.95 3.92
C PRO A 417 20.57 -25.36 4.43
N GLY A 418 21.46 -25.95 5.23
CA GLY A 418 21.29 -27.35 5.70
C GLY A 418 20.01 -27.62 6.51
N LYS A 419 19.34 -26.56 6.95
CA LYS A 419 18.04 -26.66 7.65
C LYS A 419 16.84 -26.70 6.70
N LEU A 420 16.98 -26.26 5.44
CA LEU A 420 15.91 -26.26 4.47
C LEU A 420 15.54 -27.70 4.10
N ALA A 421 14.28 -28.06 4.32
CA ALA A 421 13.67 -29.25 3.74
C ALA A 421 13.01 -28.82 2.44
N ASP A 422 13.73 -28.91 1.33
CA ASP A 422 13.25 -28.45 0.03
C ASP A 422 12.20 -29.38 -0.59
N CYS A 423 11.43 -28.86 -1.56
CA CYS A 423 10.51 -29.66 -2.40
C CYS A 423 11.23 -30.25 -3.60
N SER A 424 10.63 -31.25 -4.21
CA SER A 424 11.23 -31.93 -5.37
C SER A 424 10.82 -31.34 -6.72
N ASN A 425 9.71 -30.61 -6.79
CA ASN A 425 9.31 -29.86 -7.98
C ASN A 425 10.27 -28.67 -8.21
N LYS A 426 10.56 -28.39 -9.48
CA LYS A 426 11.47 -27.31 -9.88
C LYS A 426 10.76 -26.13 -10.55
N ASP A 427 9.47 -26.23 -10.78
CA ASP A 427 8.67 -25.12 -11.29
C ASP A 427 8.31 -24.18 -10.11
N PRO A 428 8.88 -22.97 -10.03
CA PRO A 428 8.59 -22.05 -8.94
C PRO A 428 7.10 -21.73 -8.79
N LYS A 429 6.35 -21.69 -9.89
CA LYS A 429 4.92 -21.34 -9.89
C LYS A 429 4.04 -22.37 -9.18
N GLU A 430 4.53 -23.61 -9.06
CA GLU A 430 3.83 -24.67 -8.34
C GLU A 430 4.38 -24.92 -6.93
N CYS A 431 5.44 -24.20 -6.53
CA CYS A 431 6.15 -24.43 -5.28
C CYS A 431 5.85 -23.34 -4.27
N GLU A 432 5.88 -23.73 -2.99
CA GLU A 432 5.73 -22.81 -1.87
C GLU A 432 6.69 -23.18 -0.72
N ILE A 433 7.08 -22.17 0.06
CA ILE A 433 7.95 -22.36 1.22
C ILE A 433 7.26 -21.84 2.48
N PHE A 434 7.33 -22.63 3.55
CA PHE A 434 6.90 -22.23 4.88
C PHE A 434 8.11 -21.83 5.72
N LEU A 435 8.09 -20.60 6.23
CA LEU A 435 8.99 -20.09 7.25
C LEU A 435 8.37 -20.41 8.60
N VAL A 436 8.89 -21.43 9.28
CA VAL A 436 8.23 -22.02 10.46
C VAL A 436 8.97 -21.65 11.73
N GLU A 437 8.24 -21.20 12.75
CA GLU A 437 8.81 -20.92 14.06
C GLU A 437 9.26 -22.22 14.76
N GLY A 438 10.55 -22.28 15.09
CA GLY A 438 11.13 -23.33 15.90
C GLY A 438 11.35 -24.67 15.19
N ASP A 439 12.22 -25.46 15.80
CA ASP A 439 12.58 -26.80 15.28
C ASP A 439 11.45 -27.85 15.54
N SER A 440 10.62 -27.65 16.58
CA SER A 440 9.52 -28.56 16.93
C SER A 440 8.41 -28.52 15.88
N ALA A 441 7.82 -27.33 15.66
CA ALA A 441 6.80 -27.14 14.63
C ALA A 441 7.34 -27.42 13.24
N GLY A 442 8.61 -27.03 12.96
CA GLY A 442 9.34 -27.39 11.75
C GLY A 442 9.44 -28.90 11.52
N GLY A 443 9.57 -29.70 12.58
CA GLY A 443 9.57 -31.16 12.54
C GLY A 443 8.22 -31.74 12.10
N SER A 444 7.15 -31.29 12.72
CA SER A 444 5.76 -31.69 12.35
C SER A 444 5.43 -31.26 10.92
N ALA A 445 5.78 -30.02 10.54
CA ALA A 445 5.56 -29.50 9.19
C ALA A 445 6.33 -30.31 8.11
N LYS A 446 7.60 -30.68 8.39
CA LYS A 446 8.39 -31.54 7.49
C LYS A 446 7.77 -32.92 7.27
N GLN A 447 7.07 -33.48 8.26
CA GLN A 447 6.41 -34.77 8.16
C GLN A 447 5.08 -34.64 7.43
N GLY A 448 4.28 -33.62 7.73
CA GLY A 448 2.93 -33.41 7.21
C GLY A 448 2.86 -32.82 5.79
N ARG A 449 3.92 -32.18 5.30
CA ARG A 449 3.92 -31.46 4.02
C ARG A 449 3.74 -32.30 2.77
N ASP A 450 3.27 -31.73 1.71
CA ASP A 450 3.47 -32.27 0.35
C ASP A 450 4.95 -32.07 -0.07
N ARG A 451 5.71 -33.16 -0.09
CA ARG A 451 7.14 -33.15 -0.44
C ARG A 451 7.41 -32.74 -1.88
N PHE A 452 6.42 -32.82 -2.74
CA PHE A 452 6.57 -32.46 -4.15
C PHE A 452 6.56 -30.93 -4.33
N ARG A 453 5.67 -30.22 -3.64
CA ARG A 453 5.44 -28.78 -3.85
C ARG A 453 5.81 -27.89 -2.68
N GLN A 454 5.92 -28.43 -1.45
CA GLN A 454 6.12 -27.64 -0.25
C GLN A 454 7.53 -27.80 0.34
N ALA A 455 8.19 -26.67 0.58
CA ALA A 455 9.46 -26.59 1.30
C ALA A 455 9.24 -26.06 2.72
N ILE A 456 10.08 -26.45 3.67
CA ILE A 456 10.05 -26.01 5.07
C ILE A 456 11.41 -25.47 5.48
N LEU A 457 11.44 -24.23 5.96
CA LEU A 457 12.60 -23.60 6.59
C LEU A 457 12.26 -23.28 8.06
N PRO A 458 12.75 -24.08 9.03
CA PRO A 458 12.58 -23.75 10.44
C PRO A 458 13.49 -22.58 10.83
N LEU A 459 12.92 -21.61 11.52
CA LEU A 459 13.61 -20.45 12.08
C LEU A 459 13.89 -20.70 13.56
N ARG A 460 15.11 -20.41 14.01
CA ARG A 460 15.48 -20.55 15.43
C ARG A 460 15.27 -19.23 16.17
N GLY A 461 14.12 -19.12 16.83
CA GLY A 461 13.79 -17.96 17.63
C GLY A 461 13.59 -16.68 16.82
N LYS A 462 13.64 -15.55 17.48
CA LYS A 462 13.45 -14.21 16.88
C LYS A 462 14.60 -13.90 15.93
N ILE A 463 14.28 -13.55 14.70
CA ILE A 463 15.28 -13.09 13.73
C ILE A 463 15.77 -11.68 14.07
N LEU A 464 16.84 -11.25 13.41
CA LEU A 464 17.38 -9.90 13.59
C LEU A 464 16.32 -8.84 13.24
N ASN A 465 16.13 -7.85 14.13
CA ASN A 465 15.35 -6.66 13.79
C ASN A 465 16.18 -5.78 12.86
N VAL A 466 15.83 -5.80 11.58
CA VAL A 466 16.57 -5.11 10.52
C VAL A 466 16.35 -3.61 10.50
N GLU A 467 15.31 -3.10 11.18
CA GLU A 467 15.06 -1.67 11.33
C GLU A 467 16.18 -0.96 12.11
N LYS A 468 16.77 -1.65 13.09
CA LYS A 468 17.75 -1.09 14.04
C LYS A 468 19.21 -1.27 13.66
N VAL A 469 19.50 -1.85 12.49
CA VAL A 469 20.85 -2.24 12.18
C VAL A 469 21.29 -1.76 10.80
N GLN A 470 22.58 -1.51 10.68
CA GLN A 470 23.19 -1.18 9.40
C GLN A 470 23.11 -2.34 8.40
N TRP A 471 23.03 -2.03 7.14
CA TRP A 471 22.91 -2.95 6.00
C TRP A 471 23.85 -4.18 6.06
N HIS A 472 25.11 -3.98 6.42
CA HIS A 472 26.07 -5.09 6.49
C HIS A 472 25.74 -6.13 7.57
N ARG A 473 25.16 -5.70 8.69
CA ARG A 473 24.76 -6.60 9.79
C ARG A 473 23.65 -7.57 9.39
N VAL A 474 22.81 -7.15 8.48
CA VAL A 474 21.71 -7.98 7.95
C VAL A 474 22.27 -9.21 7.24
N PHE A 475 23.34 -9.05 6.44
CA PHE A 475 23.99 -10.15 5.74
C PHE A 475 24.94 -10.99 6.62
N GLU A 476 25.30 -10.51 7.81
CA GLU A 476 26.04 -11.29 8.81
C GLU A 476 25.10 -12.22 9.61
N ALA A 477 23.79 -11.91 9.65
CA ALA A 477 22.81 -12.69 10.39
C ALA A 477 22.47 -14.00 9.66
N GLU A 478 22.84 -15.15 10.24
CA GLU A 478 22.63 -16.48 9.66
C GLU A 478 21.15 -16.75 9.32
N SER A 479 20.22 -16.38 10.21
CA SER A 479 18.79 -16.58 9.99
C SER A 479 18.26 -15.82 8.78
N VAL A 480 18.70 -14.57 8.60
CA VAL A 480 18.31 -13.73 7.45
C VAL A 480 18.92 -14.28 6.16
N MET A 481 20.19 -14.64 6.19
CA MET A 481 20.85 -15.24 5.01
C MET A 481 20.23 -16.56 4.61
N ASN A 482 19.80 -17.38 5.58
CA ASN A 482 19.09 -18.63 5.28
C ASN A 482 17.74 -18.37 4.59
N ILE A 483 16.99 -17.34 4.98
CA ILE A 483 15.76 -16.94 4.28
C ILE A 483 16.09 -16.52 2.85
N ILE A 484 16.98 -15.53 2.66
CA ILE A 484 17.34 -14.97 1.35
C ILE A 484 17.81 -16.08 0.38
N GLN A 485 18.69 -16.96 0.84
CA GLN A 485 19.22 -18.06 0.03
C GLN A 485 18.15 -19.11 -0.30
N SER A 486 17.29 -19.45 0.67
CA SER A 486 16.23 -20.43 0.46
C SER A 486 15.22 -19.97 -0.59
N ILE A 487 14.79 -18.71 -0.53
CA ILE A 487 13.80 -18.17 -1.47
C ILE A 487 14.38 -17.80 -2.83
N GLY A 488 15.71 -17.67 -2.95
CA GLY A 488 16.39 -17.41 -4.22
C GLY A 488 16.53 -15.92 -4.57
N VAL A 489 16.29 -15.00 -3.64
CA VAL A 489 16.52 -13.56 -3.83
C VAL A 489 18.01 -13.27 -3.90
N ARG A 490 18.40 -12.33 -4.76
CA ARG A 490 19.78 -11.91 -4.95
C ARG A 490 19.91 -10.40 -4.78
N PHE A 491 21.04 -9.95 -4.29
CA PHE A 491 21.43 -8.55 -4.16
C PHE A 491 22.75 -8.30 -4.87
N GLY A 492 22.95 -7.07 -5.37
CA GLY A 492 24.17 -6.68 -6.07
C GLY A 492 24.34 -7.41 -7.39
N VAL A 493 23.28 -7.52 -8.17
CA VAL A 493 23.32 -7.99 -9.56
C VAL A 493 23.96 -6.90 -10.41
N GLU A 494 24.81 -7.29 -11.37
CA GLU A 494 25.52 -6.33 -12.23
C GLU A 494 24.54 -5.44 -13.00
N GLY A 495 24.68 -4.14 -12.85
CA GLY A 495 23.79 -3.13 -13.46
C GLY A 495 22.59 -2.70 -12.60
N GLU A 496 22.39 -3.29 -11.44
CA GLU A 496 21.36 -2.95 -10.47
C GLU A 496 21.94 -2.27 -9.23
N ASP A 497 21.09 -1.60 -8.46
CA ASP A 497 21.42 -1.04 -7.14
C ASP A 497 21.81 -2.21 -6.19
N ASP A 498 22.95 -2.06 -5.50
CA ASP A 498 23.44 -3.09 -4.56
C ASP A 498 22.44 -3.41 -3.44
N ARG A 499 21.51 -2.50 -3.17
CA ARG A 499 20.46 -2.62 -2.15
C ARG A 499 19.14 -3.16 -2.70
N GLU A 500 18.96 -3.17 -4.00
CA GLU A 500 17.74 -3.67 -4.62
C GLU A 500 17.73 -5.20 -4.67
N ALA A 501 16.61 -5.77 -4.21
CA ALA A 501 16.39 -7.21 -4.25
C ALA A 501 15.95 -7.64 -5.64
N ASN A 502 16.77 -8.46 -6.30
CA ASN A 502 16.40 -9.11 -7.55
C ASN A 502 15.63 -10.40 -7.26
N ILE A 503 14.39 -10.49 -7.73
CA ILE A 503 13.47 -11.61 -7.51
C ILE A 503 13.29 -12.52 -8.73
N ASP A 504 13.99 -12.28 -9.85
CA ASP A 504 13.90 -13.08 -11.08
C ASP A 504 14.19 -14.57 -10.90
N LYS A 505 14.86 -14.91 -9.79
CA LYS A 505 15.24 -16.27 -9.43
C LYS A 505 14.50 -16.80 -8.20
N LEU A 506 13.33 -16.24 -7.89
CA LEU A 506 12.47 -16.81 -6.87
C LEU A 506 12.23 -18.29 -7.14
N ARG A 507 12.36 -19.08 -6.08
CA ARG A 507 12.22 -20.53 -6.13
C ARG A 507 10.81 -21.01 -5.77
N TYR A 508 10.00 -20.12 -5.20
CA TYR A 508 8.64 -20.42 -4.72
C TYR A 508 7.70 -19.28 -5.06
N ASP A 509 6.51 -19.63 -5.54
CA ASP A 509 5.42 -18.70 -5.81
C ASP A 509 4.85 -18.08 -4.52
N LYS A 510 4.78 -18.90 -3.45
CA LYS A 510 4.31 -18.44 -2.16
C LYS A 510 5.35 -18.63 -1.07
N ILE A 511 5.58 -17.56 -0.34
CA ILE A 511 6.41 -17.53 0.87
C ILE A 511 5.43 -17.34 2.03
N ILE A 512 5.29 -18.36 2.87
CA ILE A 512 4.25 -18.43 3.88
C ILE A 512 4.90 -18.39 5.26
N ILE A 513 4.59 -17.35 6.04
CA ILE A 513 5.01 -17.21 7.42
C ILE A 513 4.06 -18.08 8.27
N MET A 514 4.60 -18.96 9.10
CA MET A 514 3.83 -19.88 9.93
C MET A 514 4.42 -19.92 11.35
N THR A 515 3.83 -19.15 12.23
CA THR A 515 4.26 -18.94 13.64
C THR A 515 3.18 -19.41 14.61
N ASP A 516 3.54 -19.51 15.87
CA ASP A 516 2.64 -19.84 16.95
C ASP A 516 1.59 -18.72 17.13
N ALA A 517 0.38 -19.07 17.57
CA ALA A 517 -0.71 -18.12 17.78
C ALA A 517 -0.59 -17.42 19.15
N ASP A 518 0.61 -16.96 19.51
CA ASP A 518 0.90 -16.25 20.74
C ASP A 518 1.62 -14.91 20.49
N VAL A 519 1.97 -14.19 21.54
CA VAL A 519 2.63 -12.87 21.44
C VAL A 519 4.04 -12.96 20.87
N ASP A 520 4.76 -14.07 21.08
CA ASP A 520 6.10 -14.28 20.53
C ASP A 520 6.05 -14.60 19.05
N GLY A 521 5.08 -15.42 18.61
CA GLY A 521 4.83 -15.68 17.20
C GLY A 521 4.43 -14.42 16.43
N SER A 522 3.54 -13.60 16.97
CA SER A 522 3.17 -12.32 16.38
C SER A 522 4.36 -11.36 16.25
N HIS A 523 5.31 -11.39 17.22
CA HIS A 523 6.55 -10.63 17.12
C HIS A 523 7.47 -11.16 16.02
N ILE A 524 7.56 -12.48 15.86
CA ILE A 524 8.35 -13.11 14.77
C ILE A 524 7.75 -12.75 13.40
N ASP A 525 6.42 -12.78 13.25
CA ASP A 525 5.73 -12.33 12.04
C ASP A 525 6.13 -10.89 11.70
N THR A 526 6.08 -10.00 12.70
CA THR A 526 6.45 -8.59 12.52
C THR A 526 7.91 -8.42 12.10
N LEU A 527 8.84 -9.17 12.71
CA LEU A 527 10.25 -9.15 12.32
C LEU A 527 10.47 -9.63 10.89
N ILE A 528 9.78 -10.69 10.47
CA ILE A 528 9.86 -11.22 9.11
C ILE A 528 9.25 -10.22 8.13
N MET A 529 8.08 -9.66 8.43
CA MET A 529 7.46 -8.62 7.60
C MET A 529 8.36 -7.40 7.47
N THR A 530 9.03 -6.96 8.56
CA THR A 530 10.00 -5.87 8.52
C THR A 530 11.16 -6.18 7.57
N LEU A 531 11.68 -7.41 7.60
CA LEU A 531 12.73 -7.86 6.68
C LEU A 531 12.28 -7.77 5.23
N PHE A 532 11.09 -8.30 4.90
CA PHE A 532 10.59 -8.25 3.53
C PHE A 532 10.27 -6.82 3.10
N TYR A 533 9.64 -6.03 3.93
CA TYR A 533 9.30 -4.65 3.63
C TYR A 533 10.55 -3.78 3.36
N ARG A 534 11.59 -3.88 4.20
CA ARG A 534 12.80 -3.04 4.09
C ARG A 534 13.79 -3.52 3.04
N PHE A 535 13.88 -4.82 2.80
CA PHE A 535 14.94 -5.41 1.96
C PHE A 535 14.43 -6.09 0.70
N MET A 536 13.19 -6.50 0.66
CA MET A 536 12.61 -7.28 -0.44
C MET A 536 11.17 -6.83 -0.75
N PRO A 537 10.89 -5.50 -0.88
CA PRO A 537 9.52 -5.01 -1.07
C PRO A 537 8.83 -5.62 -2.29
N LYS A 538 9.56 -5.88 -3.37
CA LYS A 538 9.03 -6.54 -4.58
C LYS A 538 8.37 -7.89 -4.31
N VAL A 539 8.83 -8.64 -3.30
CA VAL A 539 8.20 -9.90 -2.90
C VAL A 539 6.77 -9.69 -2.38
N ILE A 540 6.53 -8.55 -1.70
CA ILE A 540 5.20 -8.17 -1.22
C ILE A 540 4.37 -7.60 -2.38
N GLU A 541 4.93 -6.69 -3.15
CA GLU A 541 4.28 -5.98 -4.27
C GLU A 541 3.79 -6.96 -5.34
N ASP A 542 4.57 -7.98 -5.68
CA ASP A 542 4.23 -9.03 -6.63
C ASP A 542 3.33 -10.13 -6.03
N GLY A 543 2.97 -9.99 -4.73
CA GLY A 543 1.96 -10.84 -4.09
C GLY A 543 2.44 -12.21 -3.64
N HIS A 544 3.74 -12.38 -3.37
CA HIS A 544 4.33 -13.66 -2.99
C HIS A 544 4.33 -13.93 -1.47
N LEU A 545 4.10 -12.93 -0.61
CA LEU A 545 4.18 -13.08 0.84
C LEU A 545 2.81 -13.33 1.48
N TYR A 546 2.73 -14.37 2.33
CA TYR A 546 1.52 -14.79 3.02
C TYR A 546 1.77 -15.09 4.48
N ILE A 547 0.72 -14.98 5.31
CA ILE A 547 0.68 -15.44 6.69
C ILE A 547 -0.31 -16.60 6.78
N ALA A 548 0.11 -17.73 7.34
CA ALA A 548 -0.77 -18.86 7.63
C ALA A 548 -1.64 -18.55 8.86
N THR A 549 -2.89 -18.95 8.81
CA THR A 549 -3.83 -18.79 9.92
C THR A 549 -4.22 -20.18 10.44
N PRO A 550 -3.51 -20.73 11.45
CA PRO A 550 -3.89 -22.00 12.07
C PRO A 550 -5.15 -21.83 12.91
N PRO A 551 -5.93 -22.90 13.19
CA PRO A 551 -7.08 -22.84 14.06
C PRO A 551 -6.65 -22.62 15.52
N LEU A 552 -7.43 -21.83 16.26
CA LEU A 552 -7.23 -21.59 17.68
C LEU A 552 -7.78 -22.73 18.54
N TYR A 553 -8.84 -23.39 18.07
CA TYR A 553 -9.51 -24.44 18.83
C TYR A 553 -9.83 -25.66 17.97
N ARG A 554 -9.84 -26.82 18.61
CA ARG A 554 -10.53 -28.02 18.14
C ARG A 554 -11.67 -28.31 19.10
N CYS A 555 -12.91 -28.19 18.61
CA CYS A 555 -14.11 -28.48 19.36
C CYS A 555 -14.65 -29.85 18.98
N SER A 556 -15.02 -30.67 19.95
CA SER A 556 -15.67 -31.96 19.72
C SER A 556 -16.82 -32.16 20.68
N TYR A 557 -17.93 -32.69 20.15
CA TYR A 557 -19.13 -33.05 20.91
C TYR A 557 -19.67 -34.37 20.35
N LYS A 558 -19.62 -35.42 21.15
CA LYS A 558 -19.93 -36.80 20.74
C LYS A 558 -19.12 -37.19 19.50
N ASP A 559 -19.79 -37.46 18.37
CA ASP A 559 -19.16 -37.88 17.11
C ASP A 559 -18.85 -36.72 16.16
N LYS A 560 -19.08 -35.46 16.60
CA LYS A 560 -18.82 -34.26 15.80
C LYS A 560 -17.54 -33.61 16.26
N SER A 561 -16.67 -33.23 15.32
CA SER A 561 -15.46 -32.48 15.61
C SER A 561 -15.24 -31.46 14.50
N GLU A 562 -14.97 -30.22 14.89
CA GLU A 562 -14.68 -29.12 13.96
C GLU A 562 -13.49 -28.31 14.47
N TYR A 563 -12.69 -27.73 13.55
CA TYR A 563 -11.66 -26.75 13.87
C TYR A 563 -12.27 -25.35 13.83
N CYS A 564 -11.98 -24.56 14.86
CA CYS A 564 -12.47 -23.18 14.99
C CYS A 564 -11.29 -22.21 14.97
N TYR A 565 -11.35 -21.27 14.07
CA TYR A 565 -10.29 -20.26 13.85
C TYR A 565 -10.51 -18.98 14.68
N THR A 566 -11.72 -18.79 15.19
CA THR A 566 -12.08 -17.66 16.05
C THR A 566 -12.90 -18.13 17.24
N GLU A 567 -12.90 -17.32 18.32
CA GLU A 567 -13.78 -17.56 19.47
C GLU A 567 -15.25 -17.58 19.09
N GLN A 568 -15.65 -16.74 18.14
CA GLN A 568 -17.03 -16.71 17.64
C GLN A 568 -17.43 -18.04 16.99
N GLN A 569 -16.54 -18.67 16.21
CA GLN A 569 -16.79 -19.99 15.62
C GLN A 569 -16.89 -21.07 16.71
N ARG A 570 -16.07 -20.97 17.77
CA ARG A 570 -16.18 -21.86 18.94
C ARG A 570 -17.55 -21.75 19.59
N LEU A 571 -18.01 -20.54 19.86
CA LEU A 571 -19.33 -20.28 20.44
C LEU A 571 -20.46 -20.78 19.54
N GLN A 572 -20.35 -20.58 18.23
CA GLN A 572 -21.32 -21.11 17.26
C GLN A 572 -21.38 -22.66 17.28
N PHE A 573 -20.22 -23.32 17.39
CA PHE A 573 -20.15 -24.77 17.53
C PHE A 573 -20.88 -25.22 18.81
N ILE A 574 -20.64 -24.55 19.94
CA ILE A 574 -21.26 -24.89 21.22
C ILE A 574 -22.77 -24.67 21.16
N GLU A 575 -23.22 -23.57 20.57
CA GLU A 575 -24.66 -23.30 20.36
C GLU A 575 -25.32 -24.39 19.52
N LYS A 576 -24.68 -24.74 18.39
CA LYS A 576 -25.20 -25.69 17.41
C LYS A 576 -25.31 -27.13 17.93
N TYR A 577 -24.32 -27.59 18.74
CA TYR A 577 -24.21 -28.99 19.12
C TYR A 577 -24.47 -29.25 20.61
N ALA A 578 -24.13 -28.30 21.48
CA ALA A 578 -24.29 -28.40 22.94
C ALA A 578 -25.38 -27.47 23.49
N GLY A 579 -26.20 -26.83 22.63
CA GLY A 579 -27.28 -25.93 23.02
C GLY A 579 -26.83 -24.74 23.86
N GLY A 580 -25.64 -24.21 23.61
CA GLY A 580 -25.06 -23.08 24.35
C GLY A 580 -24.42 -23.44 25.70
N ASN A 581 -24.36 -24.70 26.07
CA ASN A 581 -23.80 -25.15 27.34
C ASN A 581 -22.31 -25.47 27.25
N ASP A 582 -21.46 -24.51 27.54
CA ASP A 582 -19.97 -24.63 27.53
C ASP A 582 -19.44 -25.59 28.60
N SER A 583 -20.25 -25.89 29.62
CA SER A 583 -19.90 -26.80 30.72
C SER A 583 -20.40 -28.24 30.49
N ASP A 584 -20.93 -28.60 29.31
CA ASP A 584 -21.38 -29.94 29.03
C ASP A 584 -20.21 -30.95 29.08
N LYS A 585 -20.36 -32.02 29.81
CA LYS A 585 -19.32 -33.06 29.96
C LYS A 585 -18.96 -33.78 28.63
N ALA A 586 -19.84 -33.76 27.65
CA ALA A 586 -19.60 -34.34 26.34
C ALA A 586 -18.87 -33.36 25.39
N LEU A 587 -18.75 -32.09 25.77
CA LEU A 587 -18.02 -31.08 25.03
C LEU A 587 -16.55 -31.16 25.43
N HIS A 588 -15.68 -31.30 24.43
CA HIS A 588 -14.24 -31.20 24.58
C HIS A 588 -13.70 -30.10 23.69
N THR A 589 -13.18 -29.05 24.29
CA THR A 589 -12.50 -27.96 23.59
C THR A 589 -11.01 -28.05 23.87
N GLN A 590 -10.23 -28.35 22.84
CA GLN A 590 -8.77 -28.25 22.88
C GLN A 590 -8.38 -26.92 22.30
N ARG A 591 -7.67 -26.09 23.07
CA ARG A 591 -7.07 -24.86 22.58
C ARG A 591 -5.63 -25.14 22.17
N TYR A 592 -5.25 -24.67 20.98
CA TYR A 592 -3.88 -24.72 20.50
C TYR A 592 -3.17 -23.40 20.86
N LYS A 593 -2.07 -23.50 21.62
CA LYS A 593 -1.22 -22.35 21.96
C LYS A 593 -0.05 -22.20 21.00
N GLY A 594 0.33 -23.28 20.34
CA GLY A 594 1.41 -23.29 19.36
C GLY A 594 1.29 -24.43 18.36
N LEU A 595 1.92 -24.27 17.23
CA LEU A 595 1.98 -25.24 16.13
C LEU A 595 2.61 -26.57 16.54
N GLY A 596 3.52 -26.53 17.53
CA GLY A 596 4.17 -27.71 18.10
C GLY A 596 3.21 -28.66 18.84
N GLU A 597 2.00 -28.21 19.19
CA GLU A 597 0.95 -29.03 19.80
C GLU A 597 0.15 -29.86 18.76
N MET A 598 0.29 -29.51 17.47
CA MET A 598 -0.35 -30.22 16.37
C MET A 598 0.53 -31.37 15.87
N ASN A 599 -0.07 -32.52 15.68
CA ASN A 599 0.61 -33.60 14.98
C ASN A 599 0.68 -33.29 13.44
N PRO A 600 1.51 -34.01 12.68
CA PRO A 600 1.70 -33.72 11.24
C PRO A 600 0.40 -33.75 10.42
N GLU A 601 -0.53 -34.64 10.73
CA GLU A 601 -1.81 -34.76 10.03
C GLU A 601 -2.72 -33.57 10.31
N GLN A 602 -2.82 -33.15 11.58
CA GLN A 602 -3.59 -31.95 11.98
C GLN A 602 -3.04 -30.70 11.31
N LEU A 603 -1.71 -30.54 11.29
CA LEU A 603 -1.06 -29.39 10.68
C LEU A 603 -1.29 -29.36 9.17
N TRP A 604 -1.27 -30.52 8.52
CA TRP A 604 -1.64 -30.65 7.11
C TRP A 604 -3.08 -30.23 6.87
N GLU A 605 -4.02 -30.87 7.55
CA GLU A 605 -5.47 -30.66 7.34
C GLU A 605 -5.91 -29.20 7.55
N THR A 606 -5.29 -28.50 8.49
CA THR A 606 -5.76 -27.18 8.92
C THR A 606 -4.99 -26.01 8.31
N THR A 607 -3.67 -26.20 8.07
CA THR A 607 -2.75 -25.05 7.83
C THR A 607 -1.94 -25.19 6.55
N MET A 608 -1.65 -26.43 6.10
CA MET A 608 -0.74 -26.64 4.97
C MET A 608 -1.44 -27.11 3.69
N ASN A 609 -2.57 -27.80 3.79
CA ASN A 609 -3.31 -28.29 2.62
C ASN A 609 -3.92 -27.13 1.83
N PRO A 610 -3.55 -26.95 0.55
CA PRO A 610 -4.08 -25.88 -0.30
C PRO A 610 -5.61 -25.82 -0.41
N GLU A 611 -6.30 -26.95 -0.24
CA GLU A 611 -7.77 -27.03 -0.37
C GLU A 611 -8.53 -26.55 0.88
N SER A 612 -7.91 -26.60 2.07
CA SER A 612 -8.60 -26.33 3.34
C SER A 612 -7.99 -25.22 4.18
N ARG A 613 -6.74 -24.84 3.92
CA ARG A 613 -6.02 -23.84 4.70
C ARG A 613 -6.55 -22.42 4.49
N LEU A 614 -6.32 -21.58 5.50
CA LEU A 614 -6.54 -20.14 5.42
C LEU A 614 -5.19 -19.42 5.34
N LEU A 615 -5.00 -18.62 4.29
CA LEU A 615 -3.83 -17.75 4.10
C LEU A 615 -4.28 -16.30 4.01
N LYS A 616 -3.58 -15.42 4.71
CA LYS A 616 -3.71 -13.98 4.57
C LYS A 616 -2.56 -13.46 3.72
N GLN A 617 -2.85 -12.91 2.54
CA GLN A 617 -1.83 -12.27 1.70
C GLN A 617 -1.39 -10.96 2.36
N VAL A 618 -0.08 -10.72 2.40
CA VAL A 618 0.49 -9.45 2.86
C VAL A 618 0.51 -8.49 1.68
N THR A 619 -0.08 -7.31 1.87
CA THR A 619 -0.14 -6.25 0.84
C THR A 619 0.32 -4.92 1.43
N ILE A 620 0.90 -4.07 0.59
CA ILE A 620 1.21 -2.68 0.94
C ILE A 620 0.12 -1.82 0.29
N GLU A 621 -0.80 -1.32 1.10
CA GLU A 621 -1.89 -0.46 0.61
C GLU A 621 -1.44 0.99 0.47
N ASN A 622 -0.64 1.45 1.43
CA ASN A 622 -0.03 2.77 1.45
C ASN A 622 1.40 2.66 1.98
N ALA A 623 2.38 3.03 1.16
CA ALA A 623 3.79 2.91 1.52
C ALA A 623 4.18 3.87 2.68
N ALA A 624 3.58 5.06 2.76
CA ALA A 624 3.86 6.02 3.83
C ALA A 624 3.45 5.48 5.20
N ASP A 625 2.26 4.90 5.27
CA ASP A 625 1.76 4.35 6.54
C ASP A 625 2.46 3.06 6.94
N ALA A 626 2.79 2.21 5.96
CA ALA A 626 3.59 1.02 6.23
C ALA A 626 4.95 1.41 6.79
N ASP A 627 5.61 2.40 6.19
CA ASP A 627 6.89 2.92 6.66
C ASP A 627 6.78 3.49 8.08
N GLU A 628 5.76 4.29 8.35
CA GLU A 628 5.49 4.84 9.68
C GLU A 628 5.28 3.73 10.73
N ILE A 629 4.43 2.75 10.43
CA ILE A 629 4.14 1.65 11.35
C ILE A 629 5.40 0.84 11.65
N PHE A 630 6.20 0.49 10.63
CA PHE A 630 7.44 -0.24 10.86
C PHE A 630 8.45 0.59 11.64
N SER A 631 8.64 1.87 11.33
CA SER A 631 9.55 2.76 12.06
C SER A 631 9.11 2.95 13.52
N MET A 632 7.81 3.11 13.76
CA MET A 632 7.26 3.27 15.11
C MET A 632 7.35 1.98 15.93
N LEU A 633 6.93 0.84 15.38
CA LEU A 633 6.90 -0.43 16.10
C LEU A 633 8.27 -1.06 16.28
N MET A 634 9.13 -0.95 15.27
CA MET A 634 10.40 -1.67 15.18
C MET A 634 11.63 -0.77 15.33
N GLY A 635 11.48 0.55 15.25
CA GLY A 635 12.54 1.54 15.41
C GLY A 635 13.09 1.65 16.83
N ASP A 636 14.07 2.53 17.03
CA ASP A 636 14.75 2.71 18.32
C ASP A 636 13.96 3.53 19.33
N ASP A 637 13.08 4.43 18.86
CA ASP A 637 12.28 5.27 19.74
C ASP A 637 11.18 4.46 20.44
N VAL A 638 11.16 4.53 21.76
CA VAL A 638 10.23 3.76 22.61
C VAL A 638 8.91 4.49 22.82
N GLU A 639 8.94 5.82 22.89
CA GLU A 639 7.78 6.61 23.28
C GLU A 639 6.62 6.54 22.26
N PRO A 640 6.85 6.66 20.94
CA PRO A 640 5.78 6.47 19.96
C PRO A 640 5.12 5.10 20.03
N ARG A 641 5.93 4.05 20.25
CA ARG A 641 5.43 2.68 20.42
C ARG A 641 4.57 2.53 21.67
N ARG A 642 4.96 3.16 22.78
CA ARG A 642 4.19 3.15 24.02
C ARG A 642 2.83 3.81 23.81
N ILE A 643 2.81 5.00 23.19
CA ILE A 643 1.59 5.74 22.89
C ILE A 643 0.67 4.91 22.00
N PHE A 644 1.20 4.31 20.92
CA PHE A 644 0.43 3.45 20.03
C PHE A 644 -0.22 2.27 20.75
N ILE A 645 0.52 1.61 21.65
CA ILE A 645 0.00 0.50 22.45
C ILE A 645 -1.12 0.98 23.38
N GLU A 646 -0.94 2.12 24.06
CA GLU A 646 -1.95 2.69 24.95
C GLU A 646 -3.23 3.08 24.21
N GLU A 647 -3.12 3.71 23.05
CA GLU A 647 -4.26 4.12 22.20
C GLU A 647 -5.02 2.95 21.61
N ASN A 648 -4.33 1.84 21.29
CA ASN A 648 -4.90 0.67 20.63
C ASN A 648 -5.16 -0.51 21.58
N ALA A 649 -4.94 -0.34 22.89
CA ALA A 649 -5.07 -1.43 23.89
C ALA A 649 -6.46 -2.07 23.91
N THR A 650 -7.51 -1.30 23.61
CA THR A 650 -8.89 -1.78 23.58
C THR A 650 -9.19 -2.72 22.41
N TYR A 651 -8.39 -2.67 21.35
CA TYR A 651 -8.52 -3.54 20.17
C TYR A 651 -7.69 -4.81 20.26
N ALA A 652 -6.80 -4.89 21.25
CA ALA A 652 -5.93 -6.05 21.44
C ALA A 652 -6.71 -7.21 22.05
N ASN A 653 -6.79 -8.33 21.33
CA ASN A 653 -7.21 -9.62 21.89
C ASN A 653 -6.05 -10.19 22.73
N ILE A 654 -5.89 -9.70 23.95
CA ILE A 654 -4.89 -10.20 24.88
C ILE A 654 -5.52 -11.32 25.70
N ASP A 655 -4.92 -12.49 25.66
CA ASP A 655 -5.16 -13.53 26.63
C ASP A 655 -4.51 -13.11 27.95
N ALA A 656 -5.32 -12.62 28.88
CA ALA A 656 -4.89 -12.32 30.25
C ALA A 656 -4.99 -13.55 31.14
#